data_a3b2499bf5e6e0a8bc58599ee9022e11
#
_entry.id   a3b2499bf5e6e0a8bc58599ee9022e11
#
_cell.length_a   1.000
_cell.length_b   1.000
_cell.length_c   1.000
_cell.angle_alpha   90.00
_cell.angle_beta   90.00
_cell.angle_gamma   90.00
#
_symmetry.space_group_name_H-M   'P 1'
#
loop_
_entity.id
_entity.type
_entity.pdbx_description
1 polymer ?
#
loop_
_entity_poly.entity_id
_entity_poly.type
_entity_poly.pdbx_seq_one_letter_code
_entity_poly.pdbx_strand_id
1 'polypeptide(L)'
;MKRTKVFSTLMAVALLGSCTLTACKKDDNTNGSKLDNEESPLVISSEALDAVFNPYFYTTGADGDVVGQTQIGMLSTDESAKDNPDGAYIACGDDFPCVVKDYTVETFGSASSPDKDNYYTTYSFAIKNGIKFSDGSDLTIKDVLFNMYVLLDPAYTGSSTLYSVDIKGLTEYRTQSTDSSEQSDKIYYAEARIRIGVITAWCDEAIELQNPNEFDAKYEELKEIDAECKAGSNPYSPLEYIETAKKMFLDELNSDWTSAESAAASEEHEYHKYGITEAWQFFLADHGLITLNDKEVGGQTVYEVEWNGYDEAGVPHDKEGLVNRVYESMVGDDAKAYLPTYAKGVKAIVDGGWKTASDMLEYIKDKAKEQMIGDKTVAKDVSGITVDLKENLKENKTVLGTQAGKQKTLDGKYDVLKVTINGVDPKAIYNLSFTVGPMNYYSNAEEIAKFDIAAGNFGVKFLNRGFFNEMKQKQVPVGAGPYMATNSATNANGVPAKSEFFKDNIVYFERNPYFYTVGGSASEAEAESSNAEIRNAKIKKLRYKVITTTQLFDAITGANPEVHYGSPTAKQSYINNLSTMSANYGYQLADNMGYGYIGVNAGKIPDVRIRRAIMHAMNISLCMDYYGDTSLAQLIYRPMSLNNWAYPEDAKTADSATYQFDESGKTSENLAIEAGYTDLGTDGVRKNSRGDKLKFTFTIAGESTDHPAYAIMQKAADVLNSVGFDITVTTDSNALKKLASGGLEVWAAAWSSTIDPDMYQVYHKDSSASSTKNWGYNVIYDETLWSKNKITNKMPTDEAYAEYKYEKSIIESLSTQIMRGRTTTKQTIRASIYNTCLDYVMDLAVELPTYQRKNMFVYDKTYIDESTMSKASAYESPLGKIWNVSLKVN
;
A
#
# COMPACT_ATOMS: atom_id res chain seq x y z
N MET A 1 30.27 8.36 4.90
CA MET A 1 29.69 7.79 6.11
C MET A 1 28.57 6.85 5.69
N LYS A 2 28.70 5.57 5.96
CA LYS A 2 27.64 4.60 5.69
C LYS A 2 26.63 4.72 6.82
N ARG A 3 25.44 5.25 6.54
CA ARG A 3 24.34 5.29 7.51
C ARG A 3 23.56 3.99 7.42
N THR A 4 23.58 3.24 8.49
CA THR A 4 22.66 2.15 8.70
C THR A 4 21.42 2.75 9.37
N LYS A 5 20.35 2.97 8.63
CA LYS A 5 19.06 3.34 9.22
C LYS A 5 18.35 2.05 9.59
N VAL A 6 18.18 1.84 10.86
CA VAL A 6 17.33 0.78 11.39
C VAL A 6 15.89 1.32 11.37
N PHE A 7 15.03 0.66 10.62
CA PHE A 7 13.59 0.88 10.73
C PHE A 7 13.06 -0.07 11.78
N SER A 8 12.67 0.49 12.92
CA SER A 8 11.96 -0.27 13.94
C SER A 8 10.59 -0.68 13.44
N THR A 9 10.37 -1.97 13.33
CA THR A 9 9.03 -2.54 13.31
C THR A 9 8.43 -2.28 14.69
N LEU A 10 7.34 -1.51 14.76
CA LEU A 10 6.63 -1.24 16.01
C LEU A 10 6.17 -2.55 16.66
N MET A 11 6.91 -3.04 17.64
CA MET A 11 6.35 -3.90 18.66
C MET A 11 5.76 -3.00 19.76
N ALA A 12 4.45 -2.96 19.86
CA ALA A 12 3.78 -2.33 20.97
C ALA A 12 4.01 -3.18 22.22
N VAL A 13 4.86 -2.71 23.12
CA VAL A 13 5.01 -3.29 24.46
C VAL A 13 3.92 -2.72 25.35
N ALA A 14 3.14 -3.60 25.95
CA ALA A 14 2.14 -3.26 26.94
C ALA A 14 2.81 -2.65 28.17
N LEU A 15 2.60 -1.35 28.36
CA LEU A 15 2.85 -0.68 29.64
C LEU A 15 1.88 -1.25 30.68
N LEU A 16 2.39 -2.07 31.60
CA LEU A 16 1.77 -2.34 32.89
C LEU A 16 1.83 -1.06 33.74
N GLY A 17 1.11 -0.03 33.32
CA GLY A 17 0.75 1.07 34.18
C GLY A 17 -0.54 0.71 34.90
N SER A 18 -0.50 0.66 36.24
CA SER A 18 -1.65 0.51 37.11
C SER A 18 -2.64 1.66 36.91
N CYS A 19 -3.34 1.67 35.78
CA CYS A 19 -4.62 2.32 35.72
C CYS A 19 -5.63 1.41 36.43
N THR A 20 -6.20 1.86 37.48
CA THR A 20 -7.41 1.27 38.04
C THR A 20 -8.45 1.18 36.96
N LEU A 21 -8.42 0.07 36.24
CA LEU A 21 -9.53 -0.43 35.49
C LEU A 21 -10.69 -0.47 36.51
N THR A 22 -11.71 0.33 36.27
CA THR A 22 -13.01 -0.08 36.60
C THR A 22 -13.29 -1.29 35.73
N ALA A 23 -12.56 -2.39 36.02
CA ALA A 23 -13.01 -3.69 35.69
C ALA A 23 -14.45 -3.73 36.16
N CYS A 24 -15.36 -4.12 35.29
CA CYS A 24 -16.60 -4.67 35.75
C CYS A 24 -16.21 -5.70 36.79
N LYS A 25 -16.34 -5.33 38.09
CA LYS A 25 -16.30 -6.29 39.15
C LYS A 25 -17.32 -7.34 38.73
N LYS A 26 -16.85 -8.56 38.55
CA LYS A 26 -17.70 -9.72 38.69
C LYS A 26 -18.23 -9.61 40.12
N ASP A 27 -19.37 -8.97 40.31
CA ASP A 27 -20.17 -9.20 41.50
C ASP A 27 -20.56 -10.67 41.42
N ASP A 28 -20.09 -11.45 42.35
CA ASP A 28 -20.55 -12.79 42.67
C ASP A 28 -22.01 -12.75 43.14
N ASN A 29 -22.87 -12.12 42.35
CA ASN A 29 -24.31 -12.27 42.39
C ASN A 29 -24.74 -12.92 41.09
N THR A 30 -25.17 -14.15 41.16
CA THR A 30 -25.78 -15.00 40.16
C THR A 30 -26.99 -14.39 39.43
N ASN A 31 -26.77 -13.27 38.75
CA ASN A 31 -27.58 -12.76 37.67
C ASN A 31 -26.58 -12.29 36.62
N GLY A 32 -26.18 -13.22 35.74
CA GLY A 32 -25.41 -12.87 34.54
C GLY A 32 -26.19 -11.77 33.78
N SER A 33 -25.64 -10.59 33.59
CA SER A 33 -26.19 -9.58 32.71
C SER A 33 -26.33 -10.26 31.35
N LYS A 34 -27.56 -10.41 30.87
CA LYS A 34 -27.86 -10.96 29.54
C LYS A 34 -27.08 -10.11 28.51
N LEU A 35 -26.40 -10.77 27.59
CA LEU A 35 -25.83 -10.09 26.42
C LEU A 35 -26.99 -9.41 25.66
N ASP A 36 -26.75 -8.19 25.26
CA ASP A 36 -27.72 -7.35 24.58
C ASP A 36 -27.03 -6.57 23.45
N ASN A 37 -27.56 -6.66 22.25
CA ASN A 37 -27.06 -5.96 21.07
C ASN A 37 -27.04 -4.43 21.23
N GLU A 38 -27.81 -3.85 22.13
CA GLU A 38 -27.88 -2.40 22.38
C GLU A 38 -26.77 -1.94 23.35
N GLU A 39 -26.45 -2.74 24.37
CA GLU A 39 -25.58 -2.31 25.46
C GLU A 39 -24.21 -2.99 25.45
N SER A 40 -24.10 -4.24 24.95
CA SER A 40 -22.86 -5.01 24.95
C SER A 40 -22.01 -4.68 23.71
N PRO A 41 -20.73 -4.30 23.84
CA PRO A 41 -19.89 -3.99 22.69
C PRO A 41 -19.33 -5.27 22.05
N LEU A 42 -19.36 -5.39 20.74
CA LEU A 42 -18.51 -6.33 20.02
C LEU A 42 -17.09 -5.75 19.94
N VAL A 43 -16.11 -6.46 20.48
CA VAL A 43 -14.71 -6.06 20.43
C VAL A 43 -13.95 -6.97 19.44
N ILE A 44 -13.40 -6.36 18.41
CA ILE A 44 -12.65 -6.99 17.33
C ILE A 44 -11.18 -6.60 17.49
N SER A 45 -10.26 -7.52 17.21
CA SER A 45 -8.83 -7.19 17.15
C SER A 45 -8.49 -6.32 15.93
N SER A 46 -7.54 -5.44 16.09
CA SER A 46 -6.86 -4.72 15.01
C SER A 46 -5.36 -4.91 15.14
N GLU A 47 -4.66 -4.87 14.02
CA GLU A 47 -3.22 -4.63 14.00
C GLU A 47 -2.90 -3.20 14.44
N ALA A 48 -1.61 -2.87 14.55
CA ALA A 48 -1.17 -1.50 14.86
C ALA A 48 -1.74 -0.50 13.84
N LEU A 49 -2.24 0.63 14.34
CA LEU A 49 -2.87 1.69 13.56
C LEU A 49 -1.92 2.88 13.41
N ASP A 50 -1.75 3.38 12.19
CA ASP A 50 -1.13 4.70 11.95
C ASP A 50 -2.06 5.85 12.36
N ALA A 51 -3.33 5.51 12.59
CA ALA A 51 -4.40 6.41 12.97
C ALA A 51 -4.66 7.53 11.93
N VAL A 52 -4.53 7.21 10.66
CA VAL A 52 -4.91 8.06 9.53
C VAL A 52 -6.28 7.62 9.02
N PHE A 53 -7.35 8.03 9.69
CA PHE A 53 -8.71 7.55 9.41
C PHE A 53 -9.45 8.38 8.35
N ASN A 54 -8.73 9.10 7.54
CA ASN A 54 -9.31 9.83 6.41
C ASN A 54 -9.51 8.88 5.21
N PRO A 55 -10.72 8.75 4.63
CA PRO A 55 -11.02 7.79 3.57
C PRO A 55 -10.24 8.03 2.25
N TYR A 56 -9.66 9.21 2.08
CA TYR A 56 -8.86 9.55 0.89
C TYR A 56 -7.36 9.38 1.11
N PHE A 57 -6.87 9.29 2.35
CA PHE A 57 -5.44 9.41 2.65
C PHE A 57 -4.89 8.34 3.58
N TYR A 58 -5.67 7.34 4.00
CA TYR A 58 -5.10 6.20 4.75
C TYR A 58 -4.16 5.39 3.86
N THR A 59 -3.16 4.77 4.47
CA THR A 59 -2.09 4.02 3.76
C THR A 59 -1.95 2.58 4.24
N THR A 60 -2.46 2.25 5.43
CA THR A 60 -2.39 0.89 5.99
C THR A 60 -3.71 0.16 5.87
N GLY A 61 -3.65 -1.18 5.78
CA GLY A 61 -4.85 -2.02 5.77
C GLY A 61 -5.66 -1.88 7.05
N ALA A 62 -5.00 -1.80 8.21
CA ALA A 62 -5.66 -1.67 9.51
C ALA A 62 -6.45 -0.34 9.63
N ASP A 63 -5.88 0.78 9.16
CA ASP A 63 -6.63 2.05 9.08
C ASP A 63 -7.79 1.95 8.07
N GLY A 64 -7.58 1.23 6.97
CA GLY A 64 -8.61 0.95 5.97
C GLY A 64 -9.78 0.15 6.52
N ASP A 65 -9.54 -0.84 7.38
CA ASP A 65 -10.57 -1.62 8.06
C ASP A 65 -11.44 -0.75 8.98
N VAL A 66 -10.80 0.19 9.69
CA VAL A 66 -11.47 1.19 10.54
C VAL A 66 -12.35 2.12 9.68
N VAL A 67 -11.78 2.69 8.61
CA VAL A 67 -12.50 3.59 7.70
C VAL A 67 -13.67 2.85 7.03
N GLY A 68 -13.47 1.62 6.59
CA GLY A 68 -14.46 0.79 5.91
C GLY A 68 -15.76 0.60 6.70
N GLN A 69 -15.71 0.64 8.05
CA GLN A 69 -16.93 0.52 8.87
C GLN A 69 -17.89 1.72 8.70
N THR A 70 -17.37 2.85 8.24
CA THR A 70 -18.15 4.10 8.11
C THR A 70 -18.50 4.43 6.66
N GLN A 71 -18.04 3.67 5.69
CA GLN A 71 -18.14 4.03 4.26
C GLN A 71 -18.97 3.02 3.46
N ILE A 72 -19.52 3.48 2.33
CA ILE A 72 -19.99 2.65 1.23
C ILE A 72 -19.35 3.11 -0.08
N GLY A 73 -19.14 2.17 -1.00
CA GLY A 73 -18.64 2.46 -2.34
C GLY A 73 -19.74 2.68 -3.37
N MET A 74 -19.35 3.11 -4.56
CA MET A 74 -20.23 3.14 -5.73
C MET A 74 -20.84 1.75 -5.98
N LEU A 75 -20.04 0.73 -5.95
CA LEU A 75 -20.39 -0.67 -6.14
C LEU A 75 -19.97 -1.49 -4.92
N SER A 76 -20.50 -2.68 -4.76
CA SER A 76 -20.13 -3.64 -3.74
C SER A 76 -19.34 -4.81 -4.35
N THR A 77 -18.61 -5.53 -3.51
CA THR A 77 -18.02 -6.81 -3.86
C THR A 77 -18.76 -7.91 -3.12
N ASP A 78 -19.29 -8.90 -3.84
CA ASP A 78 -20.05 -9.99 -3.24
C ASP A 78 -19.85 -11.29 -4.03
N GLU A 79 -19.77 -12.41 -3.31
CA GLU A 79 -19.54 -13.74 -3.90
C GLU A 79 -20.70 -14.21 -4.78
N SER A 80 -21.92 -13.73 -4.53
CA SER A 80 -23.09 -14.02 -5.39
C SER A 80 -22.93 -13.47 -6.82
N ALA A 81 -22.06 -12.47 -7.01
CA ALA A 81 -21.75 -11.86 -8.31
C ALA A 81 -20.44 -12.39 -8.95
N LYS A 82 -19.93 -13.53 -8.50
CA LYS A 82 -18.67 -14.12 -9.01
C LYS A 82 -18.62 -14.33 -10.53
N ASP A 83 -19.76 -14.63 -11.13
CA ASP A 83 -19.91 -14.91 -12.56
C ASP A 83 -20.38 -13.68 -13.36
N ASN A 84 -20.34 -12.48 -12.77
CA ASN A 84 -20.71 -11.24 -13.45
C ASN A 84 -19.77 -10.97 -14.64
N PRO A 85 -20.31 -10.95 -15.90
CA PRO A 85 -19.49 -10.77 -17.08
C PRO A 85 -18.84 -9.39 -17.21
N ASP A 86 -19.39 -8.37 -16.53
CA ASP A 86 -18.89 -7.00 -16.55
C ASP A 86 -17.77 -6.78 -15.51
N GLY A 87 -17.65 -7.67 -14.54
CA GLY A 87 -16.66 -7.65 -13.49
C GLY A 87 -16.97 -8.69 -12.41
N ALA A 88 -16.17 -9.76 -12.32
CA ALA A 88 -16.37 -10.82 -11.33
C ALA A 88 -16.49 -10.22 -9.92
N TYR A 89 -17.44 -10.72 -9.14
CA TYR A 89 -17.74 -10.27 -7.78
C TYR A 89 -18.28 -8.83 -7.64
N ILE A 90 -18.43 -8.07 -8.74
CA ILE A 90 -19.03 -6.72 -8.68
C ILE A 90 -20.54 -6.83 -8.58
N ALA A 91 -21.10 -6.24 -7.54
CA ALA A 91 -22.52 -6.25 -7.23
C ALA A 91 -23.08 -4.84 -7.01
N CYS A 92 -24.36 -4.66 -7.30
CA CYS A 92 -25.14 -3.46 -7.02
C CYS A 92 -26.60 -3.81 -6.83
N GLY A 93 -27.45 -2.83 -6.61
CA GLY A 93 -28.88 -3.01 -6.41
C GLY A 93 -29.30 -2.91 -4.95
N ASP A 94 -30.58 -3.17 -4.69
CA ASP A 94 -31.18 -2.91 -3.37
C ASP A 94 -30.68 -3.86 -2.28
N ASP A 95 -30.18 -5.04 -2.67
CA ASP A 95 -29.66 -6.04 -1.73
C ASP A 95 -28.25 -5.76 -1.22
N PHE A 96 -27.59 -4.72 -1.76
CA PHE A 96 -26.20 -4.40 -1.43
C PHE A 96 -26.05 -2.98 -0.89
N PRO A 97 -25.23 -2.76 0.16
CA PRO A 97 -24.94 -1.45 0.71
C PRO A 97 -23.94 -0.70 -0.18
N CYS A 98 -24.41 -0.20 -1.31
CA CYS A 98 -23.65 0.56 -2.28
C CYS A 98 -24.50 1.71 -2.86
N VAL A 99 -23.87 2.64 -3.54
CA VAL A 99 -24.52 3.84 -4.09
C VAL A 99 -25.34 3.54 -5.36
N VAL A 100 -24.87 2.57 -6.16
CA VAL A 100 -25.46 2.27 -7.46
C VAL A 100 -26.67 1.35 -7.36
N LYS A 101 -27.79 1.77 -7.95
CA LYS A 101 -29.01 0.98 -8.12
C LYS A 101 -28.87 -0.09 -9.19
N ASP A 102 -28.30 0.31 -10.32
CA ASP A 102 -28.04 -0.57 -11.47
C ASP A 102 -27.11 0.13 -12.46
N TYR A 103 -26.48 -0.63 -13.36
CA TYR A 103 -25.55 -0.05 -14.33
C TYR A 103 -25.58 -0.77 -15.68
N THR A 104 -24.98 -0.13 -16.70
CA THR A 104 -24.68 -0.74 -18.00
C THR A 104 -23.24 -0.46 -18.38
N VAL A 105 -22.67 -1.36 -19.19
CA VAL A 105 -21.37 -1.22 -19.84
C VAL A 105 -21.56 -1.36 -21.34
N GLU A 106 -21.31 -0.27 -22.10
CA GLU A 106 -21.49 -0.24 -23.54
C GLU A 106 -20.14 0.08 -24.21
N THR A 107 -19.69 -0.80 -25.09
CA THR A 107 -18.49 -0.57 -25.91
C THR A 107 -18.88 -0.20 -27.34
N PHE A 108 -18.32 0.86 -27.86
CA PHE A 108 -18.54 1.39 -29.19
C PHE A 108 -17.27 1.30 -30.05
N GLY A 109 -17.43 1.02 -31.31
CA GLY A 109 -16.34 0.94 -32.26
C GLY A 109 -15.52 -0.34 -32.15
N SER A 110 -14.26 -0.28 -32.57
CA SER A 110 -13.35 -1.40 -32.62
C SER A 110 -11.88 -0.94 -32.51
N ALA A 111 -11.04 -1.73 -31.88
CA ALA A 111 -9.59 -1.49 -31.77
C ALA A 111 -8.89 -1.39 -33.15
N SER A 112 -9.49 -1.97 -34.20
CA SER A 112 -9.01 -1.87 -35.58
C SER A 112 -9.49 -0.61 -36.31
N SER A 113 -10.31 0.25 -35.67
CA SER A 113 -10.75 1.52 -36.25
C SER A 113 -9.54 2.41 -36.51
N PRO A 114 -9.45 3.04 -37.70
CA PRO A 114 -8.40 4.03 -37.97
C PRO A 114 -8.56 5.30 -37.10
N ASP A 115 -9.77 5.57 -36.63
CA ASP A 115 -10.08 6.65 -35.72
C ASP A 115 -10.27 6.08 -34.31
N LYS A 116 -9.25 6.29 -33.45
CA LYS A 116 -9.24 5.84 -32.07
C LYS A 116 -10.31 6.53 -31.21
N ASP A 117 -10.72 7.74 -31.56
CA ASP A 117 -11.74 8.49 -30.84
C ASP A 117 -13.13 7.83 -30.92
N ASN A 118 -13.34 6.95 -31.91
CA ASN A 118 -14.56 6.18 -32.07
C ASN A 118 -14.50 4.78 -31.41
N TYR A 119 -13.44 4.47 -30.66
CA TYR A 119 -13.33 3.25 -29.88
C TYR A 119 -13.28 3.58 -28.38
N TYR A 120 -14.41 3.40 -27.70
CA TYR A 120 -14.58 3.77 -26.29
C TYR A 120 -15.60 2.87 -25.60
N THR A 121 -15.56 2.86 -24.27
CA THR A 121 -16.53 2.19 -23.40
C THR A 121 -17.17 3.18 -22.46
N THR A 122 -18.51 3.16 -22.37
CA THR A 122 -19.28 3.98 -21.44
C THR A 122 -19.89 3.11 -20.35
N TYR A 123 -19.61 3.46 -19.12
CA TYR A 123 -20.24 2.93 -17.90
C TYR A 123 -21.33 3.93 -17.48
N SER A 124 -22.57 3.44 -17.36
CA SER A 124 -23.71 4.27 -16.91
C SER A 124 -24.24 3.73 -15.60
N PHE A 125 -24.18 4.52 -14.54
CA PHE A 125 -24.57 4.14 -13.19
C PHE A 125 -25.80 4.95 -12.74
N ALA A 126 -26.93 4.27 -12.43
CA ALA A 126 -28.08 4.89 -11.78
C ALA A 126 -27.79 5.02 -10.28
N ILE A 127 -27.88 6.22 -9.74
CA ILE A 127 -27.63 6.52 -8.33
C ILE A 127 -28.92 6.31 -7.53
N LYS A 128 -28.84 5.51 -6.45
CA LYS A 128 -29.97 5.28 -5.54
C LYS A 128 -30.44 6.59 -4.92
N ASN A 129 -31.74 6.68 -4.64
CA ASN A 129 -32.32 7.80 -3.89
C ASN A 129 -32.45 7.41 -2.41
N GLY A 130 -32.38 8.40 -1.52
CA GLY A 130 -32.70 8.24 -0.10
C GLY A 130 -31.60 7.67 0.77
N ILE A 131 -30.38 7.47 0.25
CA ILE A 131 -29.21 7.17 1.08
C ILE A 131 -28.85 8.39 1.92
N LYS A 132 -28.60 8.18 3.22
CA LYS A 132 -28.14 9.23 4.11
C LYS A 132 -26.76 8.91 4.69
N PHE A 133 -25.97 9.95 4.88
CA PHE A 133 -24.75 9.86 5.66
C PHE A 133 -25.04 9.81 7.17
N SER A 134 -24.07 9.45 7.96
CA SER A 134 -24.18 9.34 9.42
C SER A 134 -24.48 10.67 10.14
N ASP A 135 -24.27 11.80 9.47
CA ASP A 135 -24.67 13.13 9.94
C ASP A 135 -26.12 13.50 9.58
N GLY A 136 -26.84 12.61 8.91
CA GLY A 136 -28.24 12.77 8.48
C GLY A 136 -28.41 13.50 7.15
N SER A 137 -27.35 13.99 6.52
CA SER A 137 -27.41 14.61 5.18
C SER A 137 -27.65 13.57 4.09
N ASP A 138 -28.26 13.96 2.99
CA ASP A 138 -28.55 13.07 1.87
C ASP A 138 -27.32 12.86 1.00
N LEU A 139 -27.03 11.59 0.64
CA LEU A 139 -26.09 11.26 -0.41
C LEU A 139 -26.75 11.46 -1.77
N THR A 140 -26.17 12.32 -2.58
CA THR A 140 -26.70 12.71 -3.89
C THR A 140 -25.64 12.60 -4.99
N ILE A 141 -26.03 12.82 -6.22
CA ILE A 141 -25.10 12.90 -7.37
C ILE A 141 -24.00 13.96 -7.17
N LYS A 142 -24.26 15.00 -6.35
CA LYS A 142 -23.25 16.02 -6.03
C LYS A 142 -22.08 15.42 -5.24
N ASP A 143 -22.40 14.57 -4.27
CA ASP A 143 -21.37 13.88 -3.48
C ASP A 143 -20.58 12.92 -4.34
N VAL A 144 -21.23 12.18 -5.24
CA VAL A 144 -20.56 11.29 -6.19
C VAL A 144 -19.57 12.07 -7.07
N LEU A 145 -19.99 13.18 -7.66
CA LEU A 145 -19.12 14.04 -8.47
C LEU A 145 -17.99 14.64 -7.65
N PHE A 146 -18.29 15.16 -6.45
CA PHE A 146 -17.27 15.65 -5.54
C PHE A 146 -16.17 14.61 -5.30
N ASN A 147 -16.56 13.38 -4.93
CA ASN A 147 -15.59 12.31 -4.69
C ASN A 147 -14.78 11.95 -5.93
N MET A 148 -15.41 11.88 -7.10
CA MET A 148 -14.68 11.68 -8.37
C MET A 148 -13.63 12.77 -8.58
N TYR A 149 -14.02 14.05 -8.51
CA TYR A 149 -13.11 15.14 -8.78
C TYR A 149 -12.04 15.34 -7.71
N VAL A 150 -12.28 14.93 -6.45
CA VAL A 150 -11.22 14.78 -5.43
C VAL A 150 -10.17 13.77 -5.91
N LEU A 151 -10.59 12.58 -6.31
CA LEU A 151 -9.70 11.47 -6.69
C LEU A 151 -9.01 11.70 -8.06
N LEU A 152 -9.60 12.52 -8.93
CA LEU A 152 -9.05 12.84 -10.25
C LEU A 152 -8.19 14.11 -10.27
N ASP A 153 -8.21 14.92 -9.21
CA ASP A 153 -7.45 16.17 -9.16
C ASP A 153 -5.93 15.93 -9.20
N PRO A 154 -5.17 16.70 -9.96
CA PRO A 154 -3.71 16.54 -10.03
C PRO A 154 -2.96 16.85 -8.73
N ALA A 155 -3.55 17.59 -7.77
CA ALA A 155 -2.97 17.85 -6.46
C ALA A 155 -3.31 16.76 -5.41
N TYR A 156 -4.16 15.78 -5.75
CA TYR A 156 -4.48 14.66 -4.88
C TYR A 156 -3.29 13.70 -4.75
N THR A 157 -2.89 13.39 -3.51
CA THR A 157 -1.72 12.57 -3.20
C THR A 157 -2.06 11.20 -2.60
N GLY A 158 -3.32 10.82 -2.58
CA GLY A 158 -3.78 9.52 -2.12
C GLY A 158 -3.71 8.43 -3.21
N SER A 159 -4.68 7.53 -3.19
CA SER A 159 -4.71 6.39 -4.12
C SER A 159 -4.80 6.79 -5.59
N SER A 160 -3.95 6.21 -6.43
CA SER A 160 -3.96 6.42 -7.89
C SER A 160 -5.05 5.60 -8.62
N THR A 161 -5.81 4.79 -7.92
CA THR A 161 -6.70 3.77 -8.49
C THR A 161 -7.66 4.36 -9.52
N LEU A 162 -8.35 5.46 -9.20
CA LEU A 162 -9.33 6.06 -10.12
C LEU A 162 -8.67 6.79 -11.28
N TYR A 163 -7.65 7.61 -11.03
CA TYR A 163 -6.99 8.36 -12.12
C TYR A 163 -6.07 7.51 -13.00
N SER A 164 -5.86 6.23 -12.67
CA SER A 164 -5.21 5.27 -13.57
C SER A 164 -6.13 4.74 -14.67
N VAL A 165 -7.44 4.98 -14.56
CA VAL A 165 -8.42 4.67 -15.61
C VAL A 165 -8.30 5.71 -16.72
N ASP A 166 -8.19 5.26 -17.96
CA ASP A 166 -8.09 6.14 -19.14
C ASP A 166 -9.45 6.77 -19.50
N ILE A 167 -9.94 7.65 -18.58
CA ILE A 167 -11.20 8.36 -18.78
C ILE A 167 -10.97 9.42 -19.86
N LYS A 168 -11.88 9.51 -20.83
CA LYS A 168 -11.80 10.47 -21.93
C LYS A 168 -11.73 11.91 -21.39
N GLY A 169 -10.71 12.66 -21.81
CA GLY A 169 -10.47 14.03 -21.36
C GLY A 169 -9.81 14.17 -19.99
N LEU A 170 -9.48 13.06 -19.31
CA LEU A 170 -8.83 13.12 -17.98
C LEU A 170 -7.40 13.67 -18.07
N THR A 171 -6.65 13.26 -19.08
CA THR A 171 -5.27 13.75 -19.28
C THR A 171 -5.26 15.25 -19.52
N GLU A 172 -6.15 15.76 -20.37
CA GLU A 172 -6.31 17.20 -20.64
C GLU A 172 -6.71 17.97 -19.38
N TYR A 173 -7.64 17.41 -18.59
CA TYR A 173 -8.04 17.99 -17.30
C TYR A 173 -6.88 18.05 -16.31
N ARG A 174 -6.15 16.95 -16.12
CA ARG A 174 -5.06 16.87 -15.14
C ARG A 174 -3.82 17.68 -15.51
N THR A 175 -3.57 17.88 -16.81
CA THR A 175 -2.37 18.57 -17.32
C THR A 175 -2.67 19.97 -17.85
N GLN A 176 -3.95 20.30 -18.04
CA GLN A 176 -4.39 21.54 -18.69
C GLN A 176 -3.69 21.79 -20.03
N SER A 177 -3.47 20.72 -20.81
CA SER A 177 -2.84 20.75 -22.13
C SER A 177 -3.41 19.69 -23.05
N THR A 178 -3.50 20.02 -24.33
CA THR A 178 -3.79 19.08 -25.42
C THR A 178 -2.52 18.62 -26.14
N ASP A 179 -1.35 19.16 -25.78
CA ASP A 179 -0.07 18.77 -26.35
C ASP A 179 0.49 17.54 -25.60
N SER A 180 0.67 16.44 -26.32
CA SER A 180 1.17 15.19 -25.75
C SER A 180 2.56 15.32 -25.12
N SER A 181 3.37 16.28 -25.54
CA SER A 181 4.70 16.54 -24.93
C SER A 181 4.58 17.17 -23.55
N GLU A 182 3.50 17.91 -23.29
CA GLU A 182 3.18 18.53 -22.00
C GLU A 182 2.35 17.64 -21.08
N GLN A 183 1.80 16.54 -21.59
CA GLN A 183 0.92 15.62 -20.85
C GLN A 183 1.67 14.61 -19.98
N SER A 184 2.98 14.75 -19.81
CA SER A 184 3.80 13.83 -19.02
C SER A 184 4.36 14.51 -17.77
N ASP A 185 4.22 13.89 -16.60
CA ASP A 185 4.84 14.35 -15.36
C ASP A 185 6.38 14.46 -15.45
N LYS A 186 6.99 13.87 -16.47
CA LYS A 186 8.44 13.98 -16.72
C LYS A 186 8.92 15.41 -16.85
N ILE A 187 8.09 16.30 -17.44
CA ILE A 187 8.45 17.73 -17.58
C ILE A 187 8.53 18.42 -16.21
N TYR A 188 7.61 18.08 -15.29
CA TYR A 188 7.58 18.66 -13.96
C TYR A 188 8.73 18.14 -13.09
N TYR A 189 9.10 16.86 -13.23
CA TYR A 189 10.32 16.32 -12.61
C TYR A 189 11.59 16.95 -13.20
N ALA A 190 11.64 17.20 -14.50
CA ALA A 190 12.76 17.89 -15.13
C ALA A 190 12.90 19.31 -14.58
N GLU A 191 11.81 20.04 -14.50
CA GLU A 191 11.77 21.39 -13.92
C GLU A 191 12.15 21.36 -12.42
N ALA A 192 11.64 20.41 -11.64
CA ALA A 192 12.00 20.27 -10.23
C ALA A 192 13.53 20.05 -10.05
N ARG A 193 14.14 19.22 -10.89
CA ARG A 193 15.59 19.00 -10.85
C ARG A 193 16.38 20.26 -11.22
N ILE A 194 15.89 21.07 -12.16
CA ILE A 194 16.49 22.37 -12.50
C ILE A 194 16.46 23.29 -11.28
N ARG A 195 15.32 23.39 -10.60
CA ARG A 195 15.15 24.22 -9.39
C ARG A 195 16.04 23.74 -8.23
N ILE A 196 16.09 22.43 -7.99
CA ILE A 196 17.03 21.84 -7.02
C ILE A 196 18.48 22.18 -7.44
N GLY A 197 18.80 22.08 -8.72
CA GLY A 197 20.14 22.38 -9.24
C GLY A 197 20.58 23.81 -8.96
N VAL A 198 19.67 24.79 -9.00
CA VAL A 198 19.99 26.20 -8.63
C VAL A 198 20.41 26.30 -7.17
N ILE A 199 19.65 25.65 -6.27
CA ILE A 199 19.97 25.63 -4.83
C ILE A 199 21.29 24.91 -4.57
N THR A 200 21.45 23.75 -5.19
CA THR A 200 22.68 22.92 -5.03
C THR A 200 23.91 23.64 -5.53
N ALA A 201 23.85 24.33 -6.67
CA ALA A 201 24.97 25.11 -7.22
C ALA A 201 25.38 26.23 -6.26
N TRP A 202 24.42 26.97 -5.72
CA TRP A 202 24.71 27.98 -4.71
C TRP A 202 25.34 27.35 -3.45
N CYS A 203 24.83 26.21 -3.00
CA CYS A 203 25.40 25.49 -1.84
C CYS A 203 26.83 25.04 -2.11
N ASP A 204 27.13 24.51 -3.30
CA ASP A 204 28.49 24.06 -3.65
C ASP A 204 29.53 25.19 -3.56
N GLU A 205 29.17 26.38 -4.03
CA GLU A 205 30.03 27.56 -3.92
C GLU A 205 30.15 28.04 -2.47
N ALA A 206 29.05 28.10 -1.73
CA ALA A 206 29.04 28.53 -0.33
C ALA A 206 29.85 27.61 0.60
N ILE A 207 29.89 26.29 0.32
CA ILE A 207 30.64 25.29 1.09
C ILE A 207 32.14 25.51 0.99
N GLU A 208 32.63 25.97 -0.15
CA GLU A 208 34.06 26.19 -0.41
C GLU A 208 34.62 27.48 0.20
N LEU A 209 33.80 28.39 0.70
CA LEU A 209 34.24 29.66 1.30
C LEU A 209 35.01 29.42 2.58
N GLN A 210 36.19 30.09 2.69
CA GLN A 210 37.05 30.01 3.86
C GLN A 210 37.09 31.32 4.65
N ASN A 211 36.71 32.43 4.02
CA ASN A 211 36.81 33.76 4.60
C ASN A 211 35.45 34.23 5.13
N PRO A 212 35.25 34.36 6.44
CA PRO A 212 34.00 34.82 7.02
C PRO A 212 33.49 36.18 6.50
N ASN A 213 34.38 37.04 6.04
CA ASN A 213 33.97 38.34 5.47
C ASN A 213 33.21 38.21 4.12
N GLU A 214 33.23 37.06 3.50
CA GLU A 214 32.52 36.77 2.25
C GLU A 214 31.13 36.15 2.51
N PHE A 215 30.85 35.70 3.74
CA PHE A 215 29.63 34.98 4.05
C PHE A 215 28.36 35.83 3.84
N ASP A 216 28.36 37.08 4.33
CA ASP A 216 27.21 37.96 4.13
C ASP A 216 26.93 38.24 2.65
N ALA A 217 27.99 38.48 1.87
CA ALA A 217 27.87 38.74 0.43
C ALA A 217 27.27 37.53 -0.31
N LYS A 218 27.72 36.30 0.02
CA LYS A 218 27.24 35.07 -0.57
C LYS A 218 25.79 34.75 -0.18
N TYR A 219 25.40 35.12 1.05
CA TYR A 219 24.01 34.98 1.48
C TYR A 219 23.08 35.99 0.81
N GLU A 220 23.53 37.23 0.59
CA GLU A 220 22.76 38.21 -0.16
C GLU A 220 22.61 37.81 -1.64
N GLU A 221 23.59 37.14 -2.25
CA GLU A 221 23.49 36.55 -3.58
C GLU A 221 22.34 35.55 -3.69
N LEU A 222 22.10 34.71 -2.65
CA LEU A 222 20.94 33.79 -2.62
C LEU A 222 19.61 34.55 -2.73
N LYS A 223 19.51 35.71 -2.10
CA LYS A 223 18.32 36.59 -2.20
C LYS A 223 18.18 37.22 -3.58
N GLU A 224 19.28 37.54 -4.25
CA GLU A 224 19.27 38.03 -5.62
C GLU A 224 18.80 36.93 -6.57
N ILE A 225 19.32 35.71 -6.41
CA ILE A 225 18.86 34.53 -7.18
C ILE A 225 17.34 34.29 -6.93
N ASP A 226 16.88 34.38 -5.68
CA ASP A 226 15.47 34.25 -5.33
C ASP A 226 14.61 35.31 -6.02
N ALA A 227 15.06 36.56 -6.04
CA ALA A 227 14.34 37.64 -6.70
C ALA A 227 14.30 37.46 -8.23
N GLU A 228 15.38 37.03 -8.86
CA GLU A 228 15.44 36.71 -10.29
C GLU A 228 14.50 35.55 -10.65
N CYS A 229 14.48 34.48 -9.86
CA CYS A 229 13.58 33.37 -10.05
C CYS A 229 12.10 33.81 -9.96
N LYS A 230 11.76 34.63 -8.96
CA LYS A 230 10.40 35.15 -8.79
C LYS A 230 9.96 36.10 -9.91
N ALA A 231 10.87 36.80 -10.57
CA ALA A 231 10.58 37.70 -11.68
C ALA A 231 10.41 36.97 -13.03
N GLY A 232 10.77 35.68 -13.11
CA GLY A 232 10.70 34.86 -14.32
C GLY A 232 9.28 34.52 -14.76
N SER A 233 9.16 33.93 -15.95
CA SER A 233 7.87 33.48 -16.52
C SER A 233 7.28 32.28 -15.74
N ASN A 234 8.08 31.58 -14.98
CA ASN A 234 7.69 30.48 -14.13
C ASN A 234 8.29 30.71 -12.72
N PRO A 235 7.75 31.68 -11.98
CA PRO A 235 8.38 32.15 -10.75
C PRO A 235 8.34 31.10 -9.64
N TYR A 236 9.47 30.92 -8.97
CA TYR A 236 9.60 30.12 -7.75
C TYR A 236 10.55 30.80 -6.77
N SER A 237 10.54 30.35 -5.54
CA SER A 237 11.37 30.91 -4.49
C SER A 237 12.36 29.85 -3.97
N PRO A 238 13.65 29.90 -4.33
CA PRO A 238 14.68 29.05 -3.74
C PRO A 238 14.72 29.13 -2.21
N LEU A 239 14.53 30.33 -1.65
CA LEU A 239 14.47 30.54 -0.18
C LEU A 239 13.30 29.80 0.45
N GLU A 240 12.09 29.87 -0.14
CA GLU A 240 10.93 29.11 0.33
C GLU A 240 11.21 27.60 0.33
N TYR A 241 11.87 27.11 -0.70
CA TYR A 241 12.21 25.69 -0.81
C TYR A 241 13.23 25.26 0.25
N ILE A 242 14.21 26.08 0.52
CA ILE A 242 15.19 25.85 1.59
C ILE A 242 14.51 25.79 2.95
N GLU A 243 13.64 26.77 3.25
CA GLU A 243 12.92 26.78 4.55
C GLU A 243 11.94 25.61 4.66
N THR A 244 11.29 25.22 3.57
CA THR A 244 10.45 24.04 3.53
C THR A 244 11.24 22.75 3.76
N ALA A 245 12.42 22.62 3.14
CA ALA A 245 13.33 21.49 3.34
C ALA A 245 13.79 21.38 4.79
N LYS A 246 14.17 22.50 5.38
CA LYS A 246 14.57 22.60 6.82
C LYS A 246 13.43 22.14 7.73
N LYS A 247 12.20 22.62 7.46
CA LYS A 247 11.03 22.23 8.23
C LYS A 247 10.74 20.72 8.10
N MET A 248 10.75 20.18 6.89
CA MET A 248 10.53 18.74 6.65
C MET A 248 11.56 17.90 7.40
N PHE A 249 12.81 18.37 7.45
CA PHE A 249 13.87 17.69 8.17
C PHE A 249 13.67 17.73 9.69
N LEU A 250 13.24 18.87 10.24
CA LEU A 250 12.91 18.98 11.67
C LEU A 250 11.71 18.07 12.04
N ASP A 251 10.69 18.00 11.16
CA ASP A 251 9.55 17.11 11.33
C ASP A 251 9.99 15.63 11.29
N GLU A 252 10.96 15.27 10.43
CA GLU A 252 11.57 13.94 10.40
C GLU A 252 12.29 13.62 11.71
N LEU A 253 13.14 14.51 12.22
CA LEU A 253 13.82 14.32 13.51
C LEU A 253 12.83 14.12 14.67
N ASN A 254 11.73 14.86 14.67
CA ASN A 254 10.68 14.70 15.68
C ASN A 254 9.97 13.32 15.58
N SER A 255 9.80 12.80 14.36
CA SER A 255 9.28 11.45 14.13
C SER A 255 10.28 10.39 14.57
N ASP A 256 11.57 10.58 14.26
CA ASP A 256 12.63 9.66 14.64
C ASP A 256 12.80 9.58 16.15
N TRP A 257 12.59 10.69 16.87
CA TRP A 257 12.52 10.65 18.34
C TRP A 257 11.41 9.73 18.86
N THR A 258 10.21 9.82 18.27
CA THR A 258 9.10 8.96 18.67
C THR A 258 9.40 7.48 18.40
N SER A 259 10.13 7.19 17.31
CA SER A 259 10.63 5.86 17.02
C SER A 259 11.65 5.38 18.05
N ALA A 260 12.57 6.27 18.47
CA ALA A 260 13.54 5.98 19.51
C ALA A 260 12.88 5.71 20.87
N GLU A 261 11.82 6.46 21.25
CA GLU A 261 11.03 6.18 22.45
C GLU A 261 10.42 4.78 22.41
N SER A 262 9.85 4.41 21.27
CA SER A 262 9.25 3.09 21.08
C SER A 262 10.29 1.97 21.12
N ALA A 263 11.46 2.17 20.49
CA ALA A 263 12.56 1.22 20.48
C ALA A 263 13.17 1.04 21.88
N ALA A 264 13.38 2.11 22.62
CA ALA A 264 13.89 2.06 24.01
C ALA A 264 12.94 1.33 24.96
N ALA A 265 11.62 1.40 24.73
CA ALA A 265 10.63 0.69 25.52
C ALA A 265 10.54 -0.82 25.20
N SER A 266 11.17 -1.29 24.12
CA SER A 266 11.18 -2.69 23.72
C SER A 266 12.32 -3.44 24.44
N GLU A 267 11.99 -4.32 25.40
CA GLU A 267 12.98 -5.06 26.21
C GLU A 267 13.93 -5.95 25.37
N GLU A 268 13.55 -6.32 24.16
CA GLU A 268 14.32 -7.19 23.28
C GLU A 268 15.14 -6.43 22.21
N HIS A 269 15.16 -5.10 22.23
CA HIS A 269 15.89 -4.34 21.24
C HIS A 269 17.42 -4.55 21.36
N GLU A 270 18.06 -4.79 20.19
CA GLU A 270 19.49 -5.13 20.13
C GLU A 270 20.44 -4.08 20.73
N TYR A 271 20.02 -2.79 20.83
CA TYR A 271 20.84 -1.74 21.41
C TYR A 271 21.02 -1.91 22.93
N HIS A 272 20.15 -2.63 23.61
CA HIS A 272 20.28 -2.90 25.03
C HIS A 272 21.55 -3.68 25.40
N LYS A 273 22.06 -4.50 24.46
CA LYS A 273 23.34 -5.23 24.67
C LYS A 273 24.55 -4.30 24.84
N TYR A 274 24.45 -3.03 24.37
CA TYR A 274 25.46 -1.99 24.55
C TYR A 274 25.25 -1.13 25.80
N GLY A 275 24.27 -1.46 26.62
CA GLY A 275 23.90 -0.66 27.79
C GLY A 275 23.07 0.60 27.48
N ILE A 276 22.54 0.71 26.25
CA ILE A 276 21.65 1.79 25.83
C ILE A 276 20.22 1.39 26.23
N THR A 277 19.56 2.22 27.05
CA THR A 277 18.22 1.95 27.56
C THR A 277 17.25 3.12 27.44
N GLU A 278 17.76 4.32 27.18
CA GLU A 278 16.98 5.55 27.15
C GLU A 278 16.77 6.05 25.73
N ALA A 279 15.61 6.62 25.46
CA ALA A 279 15.22 7.11 24.12
C ALA A 279 16.25 8.04 23.48
N TRP A 280 16.84 8.93 24.27
CA TRP A 280 17.86 9.86 23.78
C TRP A 280 19.13 9.15 23.26
N GLN A 281 19.51 8.03 23.87
CA GLN A 281 20.65 7.21 23.42
C GLN A 281 20.34 6.51 22.09
N PHE A 282 19.13 5.95 21.96
CA PHE A 282 18.65 5.36 20.71
C PHE A 282 18.64 6.39 19.58
N PHE A 283 18.09 7.58 19.85
CA PHE A 283 18.06 8.68 18.89
C PHE A 283 19.47 9.08 18.41
N LEU A 284 20.45 9.16 19.31
CA LEU A 284 21.85 9.45 18.97
C LEU A 284 22.49 8.33 18.12
N ALA A 285 22.19 7.07 18.44
CA ALA A 285 22.71 5.93 17.68
C ALA A 285 22.15 5.91 16.25
N ASP A 286 20.86 6.14 16.11
CA ASP A 286 20.17 6.17 14.82
C ASP A 286 20.68 7.29 13.90
N HIS A 287 21.11 8.41 14.50
CA HIS A 287 21.67 9.54 13.75
C HIS A 287 23.22 9.49 13.63
N GLY A 288 23.85 8.42 14.11
CA GLY A 288 25.29 8.21 13.99
C GLY A 288 26.13 9.18 14.83
N LEU A 289 25.55 9.75 15.89
CA LEU A 289 26.25 10.60 16.86
C LEU A 289 26.95 9.78 17.92
N ILE A 290 26.52 8.55 18.12
CA ILE A 290 27.27 7.48 18.77
C ILE A 290 27.38 6.28 17.83
N THR A 291 28.45 5.51 17.95
CA THR A 291 28.67 4.26 17.19
C THR A 291 28.65 3.08 18.16
N LEU A 292 27.91 2.05 17.78
CA LEU A 292 27.81 0.81 18.53
C LEU A 292 28.79 -0.22 17.95
N ASN A 293 29.75 -0.65 18.73
CA ASN A 293 30.84 -1.50 18.28
C ASN A 293 30.87 -2.85 18.99
N ASP A 294 30.94 -3.93 18.20
CA ASP A 294 31.22 -5.28 18.68
C ASP A 294 32.73 -5.52 18.60
N LYS A 295 33.36 -5.90 19.71
CA LYS A 295 34.81 -6.09 19.80
C LYS A 295 35.14 -7.45 20.43
N GLU A 296 35.96 -8.21 19.76
CA GLU A 296 36.43 -9.50 20.30
C GLU A 296 37.63 -9.30 21.25
N VAL A 297 37.46 -9.62 22.53
CA VAL A 297 38.51 -9.55 23.54
C VAL A 297 38.61 -10.89 24.27
N GLY A 298 39.70 -11.62 24.07
CA GLY A 298 39.93 -12.91 24.74
C GLY A 298 38.91 -13.99 24.36
N GLY A 299 38.27 -13.92 23.18
CA GLY A 299 37.25 -14.87 22.71
C GLY A 299 35.86 -14.61 23.28
N GLN A 300 35.62 -13.40 23.80
CA GLN A 300 34.30 -12.95 24.22
C GLN A 300 33.97 -11.64 23.47
N THR A 301 32.75 -11.49 23.03
CA THR A 301 32.27 -10.26 22.42
C THR A 301 31.99 -9.21 23.50
N VAL A 302 32.67 -8.10 23.40
CA VAL A 302 32.46 -6.90 24.26
C VAL A 302 31.71 -5.85 23.44
N TYR A 303 30.66 -5.29 24.00
CA TYR A 303 29.81 -4.28 23.40
C TYR A 303 30.23 -2.90 23.90
N GLU A 304 30.65 -2.00 23.01
CA GLU A 304 31.14 -0.69 23.35
C GLU A 304 30.36 0.42 22.61
N VAL A 305 30.12 1.54 23.32
CA VAL A 305 29.55 2.77 22.73
C VAL A 305 30.69 3.77 22.53
N GLU A 306 30.86 4.24 21.29
CA GLU A 306 31.83 5.27 20.93
C GLU A 306 31.10 6.59 20.60
N TRP A 307 31.51 7.67 21.28
CA TRP A 307 30.93 8.98 21.09
C TRP A 307 31.63 9.72 19.94
N ASN A 308 30.90 10.02 18.88
CA ASN A 308 31.43 10.62 17.65
C ASN A 308 31.56 12.15 17.77
N GLY A 309 32.44 12.62 18.66
CA GLY A 309 32.72 14.04 18.85
C GLY A 309 31.80 14.78 19.81
N TYR A 310 31.03 14.06 20.61
CA TYR A 310 30.14 14.58 21.65
C TYR A 310 30.66 14.17 23.04
N ASP A 311 30.46 15.06 24.02
CA ASP A 311 30.65 14.73 25.43
C ASP A 311 29.31 14.36 26.02
N GLU A 312 29.17 13.15 26.55
CA GLU A 312 27.94 12.65 27.17
C GLU A 312 27.36 13.62 28.19
N ALA A 313 28.22 14.24 28.99
CA ALA A 313 27.82 15.19 30.05
C ALA A 313 27.20 16.50 29.51
N GLY A 314 27.37 16.81 28.22
CA GLY A 314 26.89 18.03 27.58
C GLY A 314 25.68 17.85 26.67
N VAL A 315 25.15 16.60 26.52
CA VAL A 315 24.05 16.29 25.63
C VAL A 315 22.70 16.44 26.38
N PRO A 316 21.71 17.18 25.84
CA PRO A 316 20.37 17.18 26.39
C PRO A 316 19.75 15.78 26.32
N HIS A 317 19.01 15.38 27.32
CA HIS A 317 18.31 14.09 27.38
C HIS A 317 16.81 14.21 27.06
N ASP A 318 16.31 15.45 27.00
CA ASP A 318 14.92 15.71 26.62
C ASP A 318 14.76 15.86 25.09
N LYS A 319 13.54 15.61 24.63
CA LYS A 319 13.20 15.61 23.20
C LYS A 319 13.56 16.95 22.53
N GLU A 320 13.08 18.06 23.11
CA GLU A 320 13.22 19.38 22.49
C GLU A 320 14.70 19.79 22.40
N GLY A 321 15.42 19.62 23.48
CA GLY A 321 16.85 19.94 23.53
C GLY A 321 17.68 19.10 22.59
N LEU A 322 17.43 17.78 22.52
CA LEU A 322 18.22 16.88 21.68
C LEU A 322 17.89 17.00 20.19
N VAL A 323 16.60 17.05 19.83
CA VAL A 323 16.17 17.24 18.43
C VAL A 323 16.73 18.55 17.88
N ASN A 324 16.60 19.66 18.63
CA ASN A 324 17.15 20.95 18.21
C ASN A 324 18.67 20.90 18.09
N ARG A 325 19.38 20.27 19.03
CA ARG A 325 20.83 20.14 18.95
C ARG A 325 21.32 19.35 17.74
N VAL A 326 20.64 18.24 17.43
CA VAL A 326 20.95 17.46 16.23
C VAL A 326 20.65 18.27 14.97
N TYR A 327 19.51 18.95 14.95
CA TYR A 327 19.11 19.81 13.83
C TYR A 327 20.18 20.93 13.61
N GLU A 328 20.52 21.69 14.63
CA GLU A 328 21.51 22.76 14.57
C GLU A 328 22.91 22.27 14.14
N SER A 329 23.33 21.09 14.63
CA SER A 329 24.62 20.50 14.24
C SER A 329 24.68 20.10 12.78
N MET A 330 23.54 19.81 12.16
CA MET A 330 23.46 19.31 10.79
C MET A 330 23.12 20.38 9.77
N VAL A 331 22.28 21.32 10.12
CA VAL A 331 21.81 22.37 9.19
C VAL A 331 22.46 23.72 9.50
N GLY A 332 22.77 24.01 10.80
CA GLY A 332 23.23 25.31 11.24
C GLY A 332 22.13 26.37 11.18
N ASP A 333 21.90 27.07 12.25
CA ASP A 333 20.82 28.07 12.35
C ASP A 333 21.23 29.46 11.89
N ASP A 334 22.53 29.79 11.98
CA ASP A 334 23.06 31.08 11.54
C ASP A 334 23.78 30.98 10.20
N ALA A 335 22.98 31.16 9.13
CA ALA A 335 23.50 31.15 7.75
C ALA A 335 24.65 32.18 7.54
N LYS A 336 24.67 33.27 8.30
CA LYS A 336 25.69 34.34 8.14
C LYS A 336 26.97 34.04 8.89
N ALA A 337 26.88 33.48 10.11
CA ALA A 337 28.06 33.17 10.92
C ALA A 337 28.78 31.88 10.49
N TYR A 338 28.01 30.89 9.99
CA TYR A 338 28.51 29.56 9.66
C TYR A 338 28.04 29.08 8.27
N LEU A 339 28.13 29.97 7.27
CA LEU A 339 27.58 29.75 5.92
C LEU A 339 28.00 28.40 5.28
N PRO A 340 29.26 27.95 5.31
CA PRO A 340 29.65 26.65 4.76
C PRO A 340 28.93 25.46 5.42
N THR A 341 28.73 25.52 6.75
CA THR A 341 28.01 24.48 7.49
C THR A 341 26.52 24.50 7.16
N TYR A 342 25.93 25.68 7.12
CA TYR A 342 24.54 25.89 6.70
C TYR A 342 24.30 25.35 5.27
N ALA A 343 25.15 25.76 4.31
CA ALA A 343 25.01 25.31 2.91
C ALA A 343 25.21 23.80 2.76
N LYS A 344 26.10 23.19 3.54
CA LYS A 344 26.31 21.75 3.57
C LYS A 344 25.07 21.00 4.08
N GLY A 345 24.45 21.52 5.14
CA GLY A 345 23.21 20.99 5.69
C GLY A 345 22.05 21.12 4.69
N VAL A 346 21.84 22.31 4.12
CA VAL A 346 20.82 22.54 3.10
C VAL A 346 21.00 21.60 1.92
N LYS A 347 22.22 21.49 1.38
CA LYS A 347 22.51 20.58 0.28
C LYS A 347 22.18 19.13 0.62
N ALA A 348 22.55 18.67 1.80
CA ALA A 348 22.27 17.31 2.24
C ALA A 348 20.76 17.02 2.31
N ILE A 349 19.95 18.00 2.67
CA ILE A 349 18.49 17.87 2.74
C ILE A 349 17.85 17.91 1.35
N VAL A 350 18.29 18.83 0.49
CA VAL A 350 17.61 19.12 -0.78
C VAL A 350 17.99 18.12 -1.87
N ASP A 351 19.25 17.74 -2.00
CA ASP A 351 19.74 16.98 -3.17
C ASP A 351 20.16 15.52 -2.88
N GLY A 352 20.24 15.14 -1.63
CA GLY A 352 20.52 13.75 -1.51
C GLY A 352 21.18 13.20 -0.27
N GLY A 353 20.67 12.56 0.50
CA GLY A 353 21.22 11.78 1.59
C GLY A 353 20.29 11.66 2.79
N TRP A 354 19.26 12.46 2.83
CA TRP A 354 18.24 12.40 3.84
C TRP A 354 16.95 11.82 3.29
N LYS A 355 16.13 11.24 4.14
CA LYS A 355 14.79 10.72 3.82
C LYS A 355 13.91 11.82 3.19
N THR A 356 13.99 13.03 3.74
CA THR A 356 13.30 14.23 3.24
C THR A 356 13.69 14.68 1.84
N ALA A 357 14.82 14.25 1.29
CA ALA A 357 15.24 14.63 -0.08
C ALA A 357 14.26 14.12 -1.14
N SER A 358 13.70 12.91 -0.96
CA SER A 358 12.69 12.37 -1.86
C SER A 358 11.39 13.15 -1.77
N ASP A 359 10.97 13.49 -0.56
CA ASP A 359 9.73 14.25 -0.31
C ASP A 359 9.88 15.68 -0.82
N MET A 360 11.10 16.24 -0.75
CA MET A 360 11.41 17.57 -1.27
C MET A 360 11.36 17.62 -2.81
N LEU A 361 11.84 16.57 -3.48
CA LEU A 361 11.71 16.46 -4.94
C LEU A 361 10.23 16.43 -5.35
N GLU A 362 9.40 15.67 -4.67
CA GLU A 362 7.96 15.60 -4.92
C GLU A 362 7.30 16.97 -4.65
N TYR A 363 7.65 17.62 -3.54
CA TYR A 363 7.13 18.95 -3.21
C TYR A 363 7.47 19.98 -4.31
N ILE A 364 8.73 20.04 -4.75
CA ILE A 364 9.16 20.99 -5.80
C ILE A 364 8.53 20.65 -7.14
N LYS A 365 8.40 19.38 -7.50
CA LYS A 365 7.69 18.92 -8.70
C LYS A 365 6.23 19.39 -8.70
N ASP A 366 5.54 19.22 -7.59
CA ASP A 366 4.14 19.62 -7.50
C ASP A 366 3.97 21.15 -7.53
N LYS A 367 4.89 21.88 -6.89
CA LYS A 367 4.94 23.35 -7.01
C LYS A 367 5.24 23.81 -8.44
N ALA A 368 6.17 23.14 -9.12
CA ALA A 368 6.45 23.39 -10.52
C ALA A 368 5.22 23.12 -11.40
N LYS A 369 4.51 22.03 -11.17
CA LYS A 369 3.28 21.68 -11.86
C LYS A 369 2.20 22.74 -11.63
N GLU A 370 1.95 23.13 -10.37
CA GLU A 370 0.99 24.18 -10.01
C GLU A 370 1.28 25.50 -10.75
N GLN A 371 2.54 25.92 -10.81
CA GLN A 371 2.96 27.16 -11.47
C GLN A 371 2.96 27.06 -13.01
N MET A 372 3.39 25.92 -13.58
CA MET A 372 3.41 25.73 -15.03
C MET A 372 2.02 25.56 -15.64
N ILE A 373 1.10 24.96 -14.90
CA ILE A 373 -0.32 24.90 -15.27
C ILE A 373 -0.94 26.30 -15.09
N GLY A 374 -0.65 26.95 -13.95
CA GLY A 374 -1.04 28.33 -13.65
C GLY A 374 -2.52 28.60 -13.92
N ASP A 375 -2.80 29.73 -14.57
CA ASP A 375 -4.16 30.15 -14.97
C ASP A 375 -4.63 29.52 -16.29
N LYS A 376 -3.92 28.52 -16.84
CA LYS A 376 -4.37 27.81 -18.03
C LYS A 376 -5.70 27.15 -17.74
N THR A 377 -6.72 27.40 -18.53
CA THR A 377 -8.00 26.68 -18.46
C THR A 377 -8.27 26.06 -19.82
N VAL A 378 -7.72 24.89 -20.05
CA VAL A 378 -7.95 24.10 -21.27
C VAL A 378 -9.18 23.21 -21.07
N ALA A 379 -9.32 22.57 -19.92
CA ALA A 379 -10.48 21.76 -19.57
C ALA A 379 -10.98 22.12 -18.17
N LYS A 380 -12.22 22.54 -18.05
CA LYS A 380 -12.88 22.82 -16.77
C LYS A 380 -13.42 21.54 -16.09
N ASP A 381 -13.63 20.50 -16.88
CA ASP A 381 -14.16 19.22 -16.46
C ASP A 381 -13.53 18.08 -17.27
N VAL A 382 -13.78 16.86 -16.87
CA VAL A 382 -13.37 15.65 -17.60
C VAL A 382 -14.47 15.31 -18.60
N SER A 383 -14.24 15.49 -19.90
CA SER A 383 -15.25 15.35 -20.94
C SER A 383 -15.92 13.96 -21.00
N GLY A 384 -15.25 12.93 -20.51
CA GLY A 384 -15.79 11.56 -20.38
C GLY A 384 -16.72 11.37 -19.18
N ILE A 385 -16.89 12.37 -18.30
CA ILE A 385 -17.80 12.31 -17.16
C ILE A 385 -19.00 13.20 -17.43
N THR A 386 -20.17 12.59 -17.51
CA THR A 386 -21.43 13.31 -17.73
C THR A 386 -22.54 12.81 -16.81
N VAL A 387 -23.57 13.61 -16.62
CA VAL A 387 -24.70 13.28 -15.74
C VAL A 387 -26.01 13.58 -16.43
N ASP A 388 -26.91 12.59 -16.43
CA ASP A 388 -28.33 12.79 -16.73
C ASP A 388 -29.09 12.98 -15.42
N LEU A 389 -29.53 14.21 -15.14
CA LEU A 389 -30.21 14.52 -13.90
C LEU A 389 -31.67 14.04 -13.93
N LYS A 390 -32.12 13.42 -12.84
CA LYS A 390 -33.48 12.87 -12.68
C LYS A 390 -34.57 13.93 -12.81
N GLU A 391 -34.28 15.16 -12.46
CA GLU A 391 -35.22 16.30 -12.59
C GLU A 391 -35.59 16.62 -14.04
N ASN A 392 -34.69 16.28 -14.98
CA ASN A 392 -34.93 16.49 -16.42
C ASN A 392 -35.76 15.37 -17.07
N LEU A 393 -36.04 14.28 -16.33
CA LEU A 393 -36.80 13.15 -16.85
C LEU A 393 -38.30 13.48 -16.89
N LYS A 394 -38.90 13.38 -18.08
CA LYS A 394 -40.32 13.63 -18.31
C LYS A 394 -41.20 12.48 -17.78
N GLU A 395 -40.75 11.25 -17.95
CA GLU A 395 -41.44 10.04 -17.53
C GLU A 395 -40.86 9.49 -16.22
N ASN A 396 -41.62 8.70 -15.50
CA ASN A 396 -41.14 7.98 -14.30
C ASN A 396 -40.32 6.73 -14.70
N LYS A 397 -39.36 6.95 -15.56
CA LYS A 397 -38.45 5.93 -16.09
C LYS A 397 -37.08 6.53 -16.34
N THR A 398 -36.04 5.77 -15.98
CA THR A 398 -34.65 6.08 -16.23
C THR A 398 -34.07 5.13 -17.29
N VAL A 399 -33.46 5.66 -18.33
CA VAL A 399 -32.78 4.90 -19.37
C VAL A 399 -31.28 4.86 -19.02
N LEU A 400 -30.75 3.66 -18.84
CA LEU A 400 -29.32 3.48 -18.56
C LEU A 400 -28.46 3.36 -19.81
N GLY A 401 -28.99 2.77 -20.85
CA GLY A 401 -28.26 2.47 -22.09
C GLY A 401 -28.75 1.19 -22.70
N THR A 402 -27.86 0.49 -23.42
CA THR A 402 -28.15 -0.77 -24.08
C THR A 402 -27.29 -1.87 -23.50
N GLN A 403 -27.90 -2.97 -23.06
CA GLN A 403 -27.20 -4.17 -22.62
C GLN A 403 -27.65 -5.37 -23.44
N ALA A 404 -26.68 -6.12 -23.97
CA ALA A 404 -26.95 -7.27 -24.85
C ALA A 404 -27.91 -6.95 -26.03
N GLY A 405 -27.80 -5.75 -26.60
CA GLY A 405 -28.62 -5.29 -27.71
C GLY A 405 -30.05 -4.87 -27.37
N LYS A 406 -30.39 -4.78 -26.06
CA LYS A 406 -31.69 -4.30 -25.56
C LYS A 406 -31.53 -3.06 -24.71
N GLN A 407 -32.45 -2.09 -24.90
CA GLN A 407 -32.47 -0.93 -24.03
C GLN A 407 -32.76 -1.36 -22.59
N LYS A 408 -31.89 -0.95 -21.65
CA LYS A 408 -32.05 -1.17 -20.23
C LYS A 408 -32.70 0.05 -19.60
N THR A 409 -33.83 -0.14 -18.94
CA THR A 409 -34.61 0.90 -18.27
C THR A 409 -34.95 0.50 -16.87
N LEU A 410 -35.00 1.49 -15.98
CA LEU A 410 -35.45 1.34 -14.60
C LEU A 410 -36.77 2.10 -14.41
N ASP A 411 -37.68 1.50 -13.65
CA ASP A 411 -38.86 2.21 -13.14
C ASP A 411 -38.41 3.18 -12.04
N GLY A 412 -38.92 4.42 -12.11
CA GLY A 412 -38.46 5.47 -11.21
C GLY A 412 -37.50 6.48 -11.89
N LYS A 413 -37.29 7.60 -11.24
CA LYS A 413 -36.37 8.66 -11.65
C LYS A 413 -35.08 8.59 -10.84
N TYR A 414 -33.96 8.36 -11.52
CA TYR A 414 -32.64 8.28 -10.94
C TYR A 414 -31.68 9.23 -11.67
N ASP A 415 -30.77 9.86 -10.95
CA ASP A 415 -29.62 10.50 -11.57
C ASP A 415 -28.72 9.41 -12.16
N VAL A 416 -28.18 9.65 -13.36
CA VAL A 416 -27.29 8.68 -14.05
C VAL A 416 -25.93 9.31 -14.25
N LEU A 417 -24.92 8.78 -13.57
CA LEU A 417 -23.53 9.09 -13.84
C LEU A 417 -23.06 8.27 -15.04
N LYS A 418 -22.46 8.92 -16.02
CA LYS A 418 -21.81 8.26 -17.16
C LYS A 418 -20.32 8.53 -17.15
N VAL A 419 -19.53 7.46 -17.23
CA VAL A 419 -18.07 7.53 -17.34
C VAL A 419 -17.64 6.84 -18.62
N THR A 420 -17.07 7.62 -19.54
CA THR A 420 -16.56 7.12 -20.81
C THR A 420 -15.03 7.02 -20.77
N ILE A 421 -14.51 5.84 -21.05
CA ILE A 421 -13.07 5.53 -21.13
C ILE A 421 -12.65 5.34 -22.59
N ASN A 422 -11.40 5.64 -22.90
CA ASN A 422 -10.84 5.33 -24.21
C ASN A 422 -10.66 3.80 -24.35
N GLY A 423 -11.14 3.24 -25.46
CA GLY A 423 -11.07 1.82 -25.72
C GLY A 423 -11.83 0.96 -24.72
N VAL A 424 -11.20 -0.12 -24.27
CA VAL A 424 -11.73 -1.11 -23.32
C VAL A 424 -10.71 -1.37 -22.22
N ASP A 425 -11.17 -1.31 -20.98
CA ASP A 425 -10.40 -1.74 -19.81
C ASP A 425 -11.32 -2.54 -18.86
N PRO A 426 -11.23 -3.89 -18.86
CA PRO A 426 -12.05 -4.73 -17.97
C PRO A 426 -11.81 -4.48 -16.48
N LYS A 427 -10.70 -3.85 -16.11
CA LYS A 427 -10.37 -3.46 -14.74
C LYS A 427 -11.08 -2.17 -14.31
N ALA A 428 -11.51 -1.35 -15.26
CA ALA A 428 -12.09 -0.05 -14.95
C ALA A 428 -13.29 -0.12 -14.01
N ILE A 429 -14.14 -1.16 -14.11
CA ILE A 429 -15.30 -1.33 -13.22
C ILE A 429 -14.91 -1.42 -11.74
N TYR A 430 -13.79 -2.07 -11.41
CA TYR A 430 -13.27 -2.15 -10.05
C TYR A 430 -12.76 -0.79 -9.58
N ASN A 431 -12.07 -0.07 -10.44
CA ASN A 431 -11.52 1.26 -10.14
C ASN A 431 -12.61 2.33 -10.03
N LEU A 432 -13.75 2.13 -10.70
CA LEU A 432 -14.96 2.97 -10.59
C LEU A 432 -15.80 2.67 -9.34
N SER A 433 -15.42 1.68 -8.54
CA SER A 433 -16.05 1.32 -7.26
C SER A 433 -15.50 2.14 -6.07
N PHE A 434 -15.19 3.41 -6.28
CA PHE A 434 -14.65 4.28 -5.25
C PHE A 434 -15.67 4.57 -4.13
N THR A 435 -15.16 4.91 -2.95
CA THR A 435 -15.94 5.31 -1.78
C THR A 435 -16.56 6.69 -1.97
N VAL A 436 -17.79 6.89 -1.47
CA VAL A 436 -18.50 8.17 -1.55
C VAL A 436 -18.70 8.76 -0.15
N GLY A 437 -17.91 9.78 0.17
CA GLY A 437 -18.01 10.56 1.40
C GLY A 437 -18.80 11.86 1.20
N PRO A 438 -19.34 12.47 2.29
CA PRO A 438 -20.15 13.67 2.20
C PRO A 438 -19.31 14.92 1.84
N MET A 439 -19.73 15.61 0.78
CA MET A 439 -19.10 16.87 0.34
C MET A 439 -19.18 17.96 1.44
N ASN A 440 -20.28 18.04 2.18
CA ASN A 440 -20.46 19.00 3.26
C ASN A 440 -19.46 18.86 4.40
N TYR A 441 -18.88 17.68 4.60
CA TYR A 441 -17.87 17.42 5.62
C TYR A 441 -16.44 17.54 5.07
N TYR A 442 -16.15 16.96 3.91
CA TYR A 442 -14.78 16.89 3.40
C TYR A 442 -14.34 18.10 2.60
N SER A 443 -15.27 18.86 2.00
CA SER A 443 -14.99 20.13 1.33
C SER A 443 -15.06 21.32 2.32
N ASN A 444 -14.92 22.53 1.81
CA ASN A 444 -15.09 23.77 2.56
C ASN A 444 -16.30 24.58 2.05
N ALA A 445 -16.77 25.51 2.86
CA ALA A 445 -17.97 26.29 2.57
C ALA A 445 -17.88 27.11 1.28
N GLU A 446 -16.69 27.59 0.90
CA GLU A 446 -16.45 28.37 -0.32
C GLU A 446 -16.69 27.50 -1.56
N GLU A 447 -16.08 26.31 -1.62
CA GLU A 447 -16.17 25.42 -2.79
C GLU A 447 -17.57 24.75 -2.87
N ILE A 448 -18.19 24.43 -1.72
CA ILE A 448 -19.58 23.95 -1.69
C ILE A 448 -20.54 24.97 -2.30
N ALA A 449 -20.39 26.26 -1.93
CA ALA A 449 -21.25 27.32 -2.43
C ALA A 449 -21.08 27.57 -3.94
N LYS A 450 -19.94 27.22 -4.53
CA LYS A 450 -19.65 27.34 -5.96
C LYS A 450 -20.12 26.12 -6.76
N PHE A 451 -20.63 25.05 -6.12
CA PHE A 451 -20.97 23.82 -6.83
C PHE A 451 -21.95 24.07 -7.98
N ASP A 452 -21.48 23.80 -9.20
CA ASP A 452 -22.25 23.95 -10.44
C ASP A 452 -21.67 23.00 -11.51
N ILE A 453 -22.43 21.97 -11.88
CA ILE A 453 -22.03 20.98 -12.87
C ILE A 453 -21.75 21.64 -14.23
N ALA A 454 -22.61 22.59 -14.65
CA ALA A 454 -22.48 23.25 -15.94
C ALA A 454 -21.26 24.20 -16.01
N ALA A 455 -20.87 24.75 -14.86
CA ALA A 455 -19.68 25.59 -14.74
C ALA A 455 -18.39 24.79 -14.55
N GLY A 456 -18.47 23.47 -14.29
CA GLY A 456 -17.32 22.60 -13.96
C GLY A 456 -16.83 22.79 -12.54
N ASN A 457 -17.69 23.18 -11.60
CA ASN A 457 -17.37 23.33 -10.19
C ASN A 457 -17.99 22.16 -9.40
N PHE A 458 -17.16 21.31 -8.86
CA PHE A 458 -17.57 20.06 -8.21
C PHE A 458 -17.29 20.03 -6.70
N GLY A 459 -17.17 21.20 -6.05
CA GLY A 459 -16.86 21.30 -4.63
C GLY A 459 -15.39 21.04 -4.28
N VAL A 460 -14.53 21.03 -5.28
CA VAL A 460 -13.07 20.85 -5.18
C VAL A 460 -12.38 22.08 -5.75
N LYS A 461 -11.38 22.60 -5.05
CA LYS A 461 -10.52 23.64 -5.58
C LYS A 461 -9.42 22.99 -6.42
N PHE A 462 -9.57 23.10 -7.75
CA PHE A 462 -8.66 22.47 -8.71
C PHE A 462 -7.20 22.82 -8.44
N LEU A 463 -6.33 21.81 -8.46
CA LEU A 463 -4.88 21.93 -8.33
C LEU A 463 -4.44 22.73 -7.08
N ASN A 464 -5.19 22.68 -5.99
CA ASN A 464 -4.91 23.47 -4.79
C ASN A 464 -4.50 22.60 -3.59
N ARG A 465 -3.21 22.57 -3.28
CA ARG A 465 -2.68 21.82 -2.14
C ARG A 465 -3.26 22.25 -0.80
N GLY A 466 -3.53 23.54 -0.61
CA GLY A 466 -4.13 24.04 0.62
C GLY A 466 -5.46 23.37 0.89
N PHE A 467 -6.34 23.26 -0.12
CA PHE A 467 -7.60 22.55 -0.05
C PHE A 467 -7.41 21.07 0.35
N PHE A 468 -6.48 20.36 -0.29
CA PHE A 468 -6.21 18.95 0.06
C PHE A 468 -5.56 18.77 1.44
N ASN A 469 -4.75 19.72 1.89
CA ASN A 469 -4.21 19.71 3.24
C ASN A 469 -5.30 19.93 4.30
N GLU A 470 -6.25 20.84 4.07
CA GLU A 470 -7.43 21.00 4.94
C GLU A 470 -8.28 19.73 4.97
N MET A 471 -8.54 19.13 3.81
CA MET A 471 -9.26 17.86 3.69
C MET A 471 -8.54 16.73 4.44
N LYS A 472 -7.22 16.66 4.36
CA LYS A 472 -6.39 15.67 5.06
C LYS A 472 -6.48 15.80 6.59
N GLN A 473 -6.78 16.97 7.13
CA GLN A 473 -7.00 17.18 8.58
C GLN A 473 -8.33 16.59 9.09
N LYS A 474 -9.25 16.19 8.22
CA LYS A 474 -10.50 15.52 8.59
C LYS A 474 -10.21 14.05 8.93
N GLN A 475 -9.65 13.82 10.12
CA GLN A 475 -9.11 12.52 10.55
C GLN A 475 -10.13 11.56 11.16
N VAL A 476 -11.38 11.99 11.37
CA VAL A 476 -12.47 11.14 11.83
C VAL A 476 -13.41 10.87 10.66
N PRO A 477 -13.62 9.61 10.26
CA PRO A 477 -14.37 9.31 9.05
C PRO A 477 -15.88 9.53 9.22
N VAL A 478 -16.49 10.19 8.23
CA VAL A 478 -17.93 10.36 8.08
C VAL A 478 -18.34 9.74 6.75
N GLY A 479 -19.41 8.95 6.75
CA GLY A 479 -19.87 8.26 5.54
C GLY A 479 -21.26 7.66 5.73
N ALA A 480 -21.68 6.80 4.80
CA ALA A 480 -22.98 6.14 4.79
C ALA A 480 -22.90 4.64 5.18
N GLY A 481 -21.81 4.23 5.82
CA GLY A 481 -21.59 2.84 6.24
C GLY A 481 -22.41 2.40 7.45
N PRO A 482 -22.28 1.13 7.87
CA PRO A 482 -23.10 0.55 8.96
C PRO A 482 -22.82 1.16 10.34
N TYR A 483 -21.64 1.72 10.52
CA TYR A 483 -21.23 2.34 11.77
C TYR A 483 -20.79 3.78 11.56
N MET A 484 -20.82 4.56 12.64
CA MET A 484 -20.29 5.93 12.70
C MET A 484 -19.30 6.05 13.85
N ALA A 485 -18.38 7.00 13.75
CA ALA A 485 -17.43 7.31 14.79
C ALA A 485 -18.14 7.83 16.05
N THR A 486 -17.71 7.38 17.23
CA THR A 486 -18.21 7.83 18.53
C THR A 486 -17.06 7.91 19.53
N ASN A 487 -17.37 8.18 20.79
CA ASN A 487 -16.44 8.17 21.93
C ASN A 487 -16.58 6.90 22.79
N SER A 488 -15.74 6.74 23.80
CA SER A 488 -15.76 5.58 24.71
C SER A 488 -17.08 5.39 25.45
N ALA A 489 -17.86 6.46 25.67
CA ALA A 489 -19.18 6.42 26.30
C ALA A 489 -20.34 6.10 25.32
N THR A 490 -20.04 6.03 24.00
CA THR A 490 -21.04 5.83 22.94
C THR A 490 -22.18 6.86 23.00
N ASN A 491 -21.78 8.14 23.09
CA ASN A 491 -22.70 9.27 23.22
C ASN A 491 -22.14 10.55 22.60
N ALA A 492 -21.36 10.43 21.52
CA ALA A 492 -20.84 11.60 20.82
C ALA A 492 -21.98 12.44 20.23
N ASN A 493 -21.95 13.74 20.46
CA ASN A 493 -22.81 14.71 19.80
C ASN A 493 -22.13 15.19 18.51
N GLY A 494 -22.45 14.57 17.38
CA GLY A 494 -21.80 14.81 16.10
C GLY A 494 -20.47 14.06 15.97
N VAL A 495 -19.56 14.58 15.13
CA VAL A 495 -18.26 13.95 14.90
C VAL A 495 -17.35 14.17 16.11
N PRO A 496 -16.85 13.10 16.76
CA PRO A 496 -15.99 13.24 17.94
C PRO A 496 -14.60 13.80 17.54
N ALA A 497 -13.84 14.28 18.53
CA ALA A 497 -12.43 14.55 18.31
C ALA A 497 -11.67 13.24 18.02
N LYS A 498 -10.57 13.30 17.24
CA LYS A 498 -9.75 12.12 16.95
C LYS A 498 -9.29 11.40 18.21
N SER A 499 -8.86 12.15 19.24
CA SER A 499 -8.41 11.62 20.53
C SER A 499 -9.52 10.97 21.38
N GLU A 500 -10.79 11.16 21.03
CA GLU A 500 -11.93 10.49 21.64
C GLU A 500 -12.38 9.27 20.82
N PHE A 501 -12.29 9.37 19.49
CA PHE A 501 -12.59 8.28 18.56
C PHE A 501 -11.56 7.15 18.68
N PHE A 502 -10.28 7.48 18.71
CA PHE A 502 -9.18 6.54 18.96
C PHE A 502 -8.50 6.91 20.28
N LYS A 503 -8.73 6.09 21.30
CA LYS A 503 -8.23 6.30 22.63
C LYS A 503 -7.84 4.98 23.30
N ASP A 504 -6.72 4.96 24.01
CA ASP A 504 -6.22 3.77 24.73
C ASP A 504 -6.10 2.53 23.82
N ASN A 505 -5.61 2.71 22.59
CA ASN A 505 -5.51 1.68 21.55
C ASN A 505 -6.86 1.04 21.15
N ILE A 506 -7.97 1.76 21.36
CA ILE A 506 -9.31 1.33 20.98
C ILE A 506 -9.96 2.39 20.09
N VAL A 507 -10.50 1.94 18.94
CA VAL A 507 -11.37 2.75 18.09
C VAL A 507 -12.84 2.49 18.46
N TYR A 508 -13.62 3.54 18.58
CA TYR A 508 -14.99 3.49 19.10
C TYR A 508 -16.01 3.81 18.02
N PHE A 509 -16.89 2.85 17.76
CA PHE A 509 -17.99 3.01 16.82
C PHE A 509 -19.33 2.83 17.49
N GLU A 510 -20.34 3.50 16.92
CA GLU A 510 -21.76 3.32 17.20
C GLU A 510 -22.50 3.01 15.90
N ARG A 511 -23.56 2.22 15.96
CA ARG A 511 -24.45 1.94 14.84
C ARG A 511 -24.90 3.24 14.17
N ASN A 512 -24.75 3.33 12.84
CA ASN A 512 -25.29 4.45 12.06
C ASN A 512 -26.82 4.32 11.97
N PRO A 513 -27.61 5.24 12.52
CA PRO A 513 -29.07 5.15 12.53
C PRO A 513 -29.68 5.29 11.13
N TYR A 514 -28.93 5.80 10.17
CA TYR A 514 -29.37 6.02 8.79
C TYR A 514 -28.95 4.93 7.82
N PHE A 515 -28.17 3.94 8.30
CA PHE A 515 -27.76 2.81 7.47
C PHE A 515 -28.86 1.80 7.31
N TYR A 516 -29.13 1.39 6.06
CA TYR A 516 -30.09 0.36 5.73
C TYR A 516 -29.46 -0.72 4.85
N THR A 517 -29.67 -1.98 5.21
CA THR A 517 -29.13 -3.13 4.47
C THR A 517 -29.90 -3.42 3.19
N VAL A 518 -31.15 -2.96 3.07
CA VAL A 518 -31.99 -3.14 1.89
C VAL A 518 -32.29 -1.78 1.27
N GLY A 519 -31.81 -1.61 0.05
CA GLY A 519 -32.27 -0.57 -0.85
C GLY A 519 -31.67 0.80 -0.72
N GLY A 520 -30.99 1.16 0.33
CA GLY A 520 -30.43 2.54 0.47
C GLY A 520 -31.36 3.68 0.02
N SER A 521 -32.60 3.32 -0.36
CA SER A 521 -33.57 4.19 -1.01
C SER A 521 -34.90 4.26 -0.26
N ALA A 522 -34.99 3.62 0.92
CA ALA A 522 -36.22 3.71 1.71
C ALA A 522 -36.32 5.09 2.34
N SER A 523 -37.40 5.81 2.02
CA SER A 523 -37.78 6.99 2.80
C SER A 523 -37.98 6.59 4.27
N GLU A 524 -37.86 7.53 5.21
CA GLU A 524 -38.12 7.26 6.63
C GLU A 524 -39.48 6.55 6.83
N ALA A 525 -40.48 6.91 6.04
CA ALA A 525 -41.82 6.30 6.11
C ALA A 525 -41.87 4.84 5.62
N GLU A 526 -41.04 4.48 4.62
CA GLU A 526 -40.88 3.07 4.20
C GLU A 526 -40.02 2.31 5.17
N ALA A 527 -39.08 3.02 5.82
CA ALA A 527 -38.27 2.51 6.89
C ALA A 527 -39.07 2.11 8.15
N GLU A 528 -40.05 2.85 8.53
CA GLU A 528 -40.94 2.54 9.66
C GLU A 528 -41.91 1.40 9.37
N SER A 529 -42.28 1.16 8.10
CA SER A 529 -43.27 0.17 7.70
C SER A 529 -42.73 -1.24 7.47
N SER A 530 -41.42 -1.42 7.37
CA SER A 530 -40.77 -2.70 7.12
C SER A 530 -39.96 -3.17 8.34
N ASN A 531 -39.62 -4.44 8.39
CA ASN A 531 -38.96 -5.08 9.51
C ASN A 531 -37.66 -4.37 9.91
N ALA A 532 -37.61 -3.68 11.05
CA ALA A 532 -36.48 -2.90 11.54
C ALA A 532 -35.19 -3.73 11.71
N GLU A 533 -35.30 -5.04 11.88
CA GLU A 533 -34.16 -5.95 12.00
C GLU A 533 -33.34 -6.07 10.72
N ILE A 534 -33.91 -5.74 9.56
CA ILE A 534 -33.26 -5.85 8.25
C ILE A 534 -32.47 -4.56 7.89
N ARG A 535 -32.61 -3.47 8.63
CA ARG A 535 -32.32 -2.12 8.21
C ARG A 535 -31.07 -1.51 8.79
N ASN A 536 -30.82 -1.77 10.06
CA ASN A 536 -29.69 -1.24 10.79
C ASN A 536 -28.71 -2.35 11.17
N ALA A 537 -27.45 -2.01 11.36
CA ALA A 537 -26.53 -2.92 12.00
C ALA A 537 -27.13 -3.41 13.34
N LYS A 538 -27.15 -4.72 13.57
CA LYS A 538 -27.80 -5.30 14.75
C LYS A 538 -27.12 -4.89 16.05
N ILE A 539 -25.78 -4.96 16.07
CA ILE A 539 -24.97 -4.59 17.25
C ILE A 539 -24.80 -3.08 17.27
N LYS A 540 -25.15 -2.43 18.38
CA LYS A 540 -25.03 -0.97 18.50
C LYS A 540 -23.59 -0.51 18.72
N LYS A 541 -22.82 -1.20 19.56
CA LYS A 541 -21.49 -0.78 19.99
C LYS A 541 -20.41 -1.67 19.38
N LEU A 542 -19.55 -1.11 18.53
CA LEU A 542 -18.44 -1.81 17.93
C LEU A 542 -17.11 -1.18 18.39
N ARG A 543 -16.10 -2.01 18.65
CA ARG A 543 -14.77 -1.59 19.09
C ARG A 543 -13.72 -2.32 18.29
N TYR A 544 -12.71 -1.60 17.80
CA TYR A 544 -11.47 -2.18 17.28
C TYR A 544 -10.38 -1.95 18.33
N LYS A 545 -9.83 -3.04 18.86
CA LYS A 545 -8.75 -2.98 19.85
C LYS A 545 -7.45 -3.47 19.24
N VAL A 546 -6.41 -2.66 19.37
CA VAL A 546 -5.06 -3.02 18.88
C VAL A 546 -4.51 -4.15 19.76
N ILE A 547 -4.20 -5.28 19.12
CA ILE A 547 -3.59 -6.47 19.74
C ILE A 547 -2.45 -6.94 18.84
N THR A 548 -1.30 -7.24 19.40
CA THR A 548 -0.18 -7.80 18.63
C THR A 548 -0.51 -9.19 18.08
N THR A 549 -0.03 -9.53 16.90
CA THR A 549 -0.31 -10.81 16.24
C THR A 549 0.08 -12.00 17.09
N THR A 550 1.17 -11.90 17.85
CA THR A 550 1.65 -12.98 18.74
C THR A 550 0.75 -13.21 19.94
N GLN A 551 0.08 -12.17 20.43
CA GLN A 551 -0.82 -12.24 21.61
C GLN A 551 -2.27 -12.52 21.23
N LEU A 552 -2.62 -12.39 19.95
CA LEU A 552 -4.01 -12.37 19.51
C LEU A 552 -4.78 -13.65 19.84
N PHE A 553 -4.18 -14.81 19.67
CA PHE A 553 -4.86 -16.07 19.99
C PHE A 553 -5.24 -16.13 21.47
N ASP A 554 -4.33 -15.77 22.38
CA ASP A 554 -4.56 -15.75 23.82
C ASP A 554 -5.49 -14.61 24.23
N ALA A 555 -5.47 -13.48 23.50
CA ALA A 555 -6.40 -12.37 23.72
C ALA A 555 -7.86 -12.74 23.42
N ILE A 556 -8.10 -13.76 22.57
CA ILE A 556 -9.45 -14.29 22.31
C ILE A 556 -9.79 -15.44 23.29
N THR A 557 -8.85 -16.37 23.49
CA THR A 557 -9.13 -17.68 24.11
C THR A 557 -8.59 -17.83 25.54
N GLY A 558 -7.86 -16.85 26.04
CA GLY A 558 -7.28 -16.85 27.37
C GLY A 558 -8.30 -16.74 28.51
N ALA A 559 -7.80 -16.83 29.75
CA ALA A 559 -8.63 -16.76 30.94
C ALA A 559 -9.35 -15.41 31.12
N ASN A 560 -8.79 -14.34 30.54
CA ASN A 560 -9.37 -12.98 30.54
C ASN A 560 -9.36 -12.47 29.09
N PRO A 561 -10.32 -12.87 28.26
CA PRO A 561 -10.33 -12.47 26.87
C PRO A 561 -10.49 -10.94 26.73
N GLU A 562 -9.70 -10.36 25.81
CA GLU A 562 -9.67 -8.93 25.58
C GLU A 562 -10.47 -8.54 24.33
N VAL A 563 -10.66 -9.49 23.41
CA VAL A 563 -11.40 -9.35 22.17
C VAL A 563 -12.25 -10.60 21.93
N HIS A 564 -13.33 -10.44 21.16
CA HIS A 564 -14.26 -11.53 20.87
C HIS A 564 -14.04 -12.17 19.49
N TYR A 565 -13.24 -11.50 18.64
CA TYR A 565 -12.96 -11.93 17.27
C TYR A 565 -11.60 -11.41 16.82
N GLY A 566 -10.87 -12.21 16.03
CA GLY A 566 -9.64 -11.81 15.40
C GLY A 566 -9.12 -12.83 14.39
N SER A 567 -8.07 -12.47 13.67
CA SER A 567 -7.44 -13.31 12.65
C SER A 567 -5.98 -13.60 13.00
N PRO A 568 -5.70 -14.51 13.95
CA PRO A 568 -4.33 -14.92 14.25
C PRO A 568 -3.72 -15.70 13.08
N THR A 569 -2.40 -15.78 13.02
CA THR A 569 -1.70 -16.63 12.05
C THR A 569 -2.19 -18.08 12.17
N ALA A 570 -2.58 -18.68 11.05
CA ALA A 570 -3.07 -20.04 11.01
C ALA A 570 -1.96 -21.03 11.45
N LYS A 571 -2.16 -21.72 12.56
CA LYS A 571 -1.24 -22.74 13.10
C LYS A 571 -1.99 -23.99 13.52
N GLN A 572 -1.44 -25.17 13.27
CA GLN A 572 -2.07 -26.42 13.67
C GLN A 572 -2.24 -26.53 15.18
N SER A 573 -1.31 -25.96 15.95
CA SER A 573 -1.40 -25.92 17.41
C SER A 573 -2.64 -25.16 17.90
N TYR A 574 -3.03 -24.08 17.20
CA TYR A 574 -4.24 -23.33 17.52
C TYR A 574 -5.51 -24.14 17.23
N ILE A 575 -5.54 -24.85 16.10
CA ILE A 575 -6.67 -25.74 15.76
C ILE A 575 -6.82 -26.84 16.82
N ASN A 576 -5.72 -27.46 17.25
CA ASN A 576 -5.73 -28.49 18.28
C ASN A 576 -6.27 -27.93 19.61
N ASN A 577 -5.83 -26.74 20.01
CA ASN A 577 -6.36 -26.07 21.20
C ASN A 577 -7.84 -25.75 21.09
N LEU A 578 -8.28 -25.17 19.97
CA LEU A 578 -9.70 -24.85 19.72
C LEU A 578 -10.58 -26.08 19.71
N SER A 579 -10.08 -27.23 19.25
CA SER A 579 -10.82 -28.49 19.28
C SER A 579 -11.16 -28.91 20.71
N THR A 580 -10.29 -28.64 21.67
CA THR A 580 -10.55 -28.92 23.10
C THR A 580 -11.49 -27.89 23.76
N MET A 581 -11.62 -26.71 23.18
CA MET A 581 -12.43 -25.59 23.65
C MET A 581 -13.64 -25.31 22.74
N SER A 582 -14.04 -26.28 21.93
CA SER A 582 -15.05 -26.12 20.88
C SER A 582 -16.45 -25.76 21.36
N ALA A 583 -16.74 -25.93 22.66
CA ALA A 583 -17.98 -25.46 23.28
C ALA A 583 -18.05 -23.91 23.35
N ASN A 584 -16.90 -23.25 23.52
CA ASN A 584 -16.82 -21.82 23.76
C ASN A 584 -16.29 -21.04 22.56
N TYR A 585 -15.41 -21.65 21.78
CA TYR A 585 -14.74 -20.95 20.68
C TYR A 585 -14.96 -21.66 19.34
N GLY A 586 -15.04 -20.88 18.29
CA GLY A 586 -15.11 -21.35 16.92
C GLY A 586 -13.99 -20.78 16.07
N TYR A 587 -13.79 -21.39 14.93
CA TYR A 587 -12.91 -20.82 13.90
C TYR A 587 -13.43 -21.12 12.50
N GLN A 588 -13.05 -20.25 11.54
CA GLN A 588 -13.22 -20.50 10.12
C GLN A 588 -11.87 -20.32 9.42
N LEU A 589 -11.63 -21.10 8.39
CA LEU A 589 -10.49 -20.97 7.50
C LEU A 589 -10.97 -20.50 6.14
N ALA A 590 -10.24 -19.55 5.56
CA ALA A 590 -10.47 -19.09 4.20
C ALA A 590 -9.14 -18.96 3.46
N ASP A 591 -9.17 -19.16 2.14
CA ASP A 591 -7.98 -18.94 1.34
C ASP A 591 -7.57 -17.46 1.38
N ASN A 592 -6.28 -17.21 1.53
CA ASN A 592 -5.73 -15.86 1.36
C ASN A 592 -5.60 -15.56 -0.13
N MET A 593 -5.87 -14.33 -0.54
CA MET A 593 -5.69 -13.92 -1.95
C MET A 593 -4.22 -13.69 -2.32
N GLY A 594 -3.36 -13.50 -1.33
CA GLY A 594 -1.93 -13.35 -1.53
C GLY A 594 -1.19 -14.68 -1.64
N TYR A 595 0.05 -14.63 -2.07
CA TYR A 595 0.94 -15.79 -2.09
C TYR A 595 2.38 -15.41 -1.77
N GLY A 596 3.13 -16.35 -1.18
CA GLY A 596 4.56 -16.22 -0.92
C GLY A 596 5.40 -16.55 -2.15
N TYR A 597 6.51 -15.86 -2.33
CA TYR A 597 7.44 -16.09 -3.43
C TYR A 597 8.88 -15.81 -3.05
N ILE A 598 9.80 -16.35 -3.84
CA ILE A 598 11.22 -16.01 -3.83
C ILE A 598 11.54 -15.27 -5.12
N GLY A 599 12.05 -14.05 -5.02
CA GLY A 599 12.42 -13.23 -6.15
C GLY A 599 13.92 -13.24 -6.42
N VAL A 600 14.30 -13.11 -7.69
CA VAL A 600 15.69 -13.02 -8.15
C VAL A 600 15.87 -11.82 -9.07
N ASN A 601 16.79 -10.92 -8.76
CA ASN A 601 17.04 -9.71 -9.53
C ASN A 601 17.91 -10.01 -10.76
N ALA A 602 17.33 -9.98 -11.94
CA ALA A 602 18.03 -10.23 -13.19
C ALA A 602 19.07 -9.15 -13.54
N GLY A 603 18.95 -7.95 -13.00
CA GLY A 603 19.98 -6.89 -13.13
C GLY A 603 21.23 -7.18 -12.30
N LYS A 604 21.11 -7.92 -11.20
CA LYS A 604 22.22 -8.30 -10.32
C LYS A 604 22.76 -9.70 -10.65
N ILE A 605 21.88 -10.59 -11.11
CA ILE A 605 22.20 -11.95 -11.56
C ILE A 605 21.76 -12.05 -13.04
N PRO A 606 22.54 -11.46 -13.96
CA PRO A 606 22.06 -11.26 -15.35
C PRO A 606 21.97 -12.55 -16.18
N ASP A 607 22.79 -13.56 -15.89
CA ASP A 607 22.71 -14.83 -16.63
C ASP A 607 21.52 -15.68 -16.13
N VAL A 608 20.53 -15.92 -17.00
CA VAL A 608 19.33 -16.69 -16.67
C VAL A 608 19.65 -18.11 -16.23
N ARG A 609 20.73 -18.70 -16.69
CA ARG A 609 21.18 -20.05 -16.29
C ARG A 609 21.55 -20.09 -14.83
N ILE A 610 22.19 -19.01 -14.31
CA ILE A 610 22.50 -18.89 -12.88
C ILE A 610 21.22 -18.69 -12.06
N ARG A 611 20.26 -17.90 -12.55
CA ARG A 611 18.96 -17.75 -11.86
C ARG A 611 18.21 -19.09 -11.81
N ARG A 612 18.18 -19.82 -12.92
CA ARG A 612 17.60 -21.18 -12.98
C ARG A 612 18.31 -22.15 -12.03
N ALA A 613 19.66 -22.07 -11.95
CA ALA A 613 20.44 -22.87 -11.01
C ALA A 613 20.01 -22.63 -9.56
N ILE A 614 19.80 -21.34 -9.20
CA ILE A 614 19.29 -20.97 -7.86
C ILE A 614 17.90 -21.54 -7.63
N MET A 615 17.00 -21.46 -8.62
CA MET A 615 15.62 -21.96 -8.47
C MET A 615 15.54 -23.49 -8.35
N HIS A 616 16.38 -24.24 -9.06
CA HIS A 616 16.44 -25.71 -8.93
C HIS A 616 16.98 -26.19 -7.58
N ALA A 617 17.67 -25.33 -6.83
CA ALA A 617 18.12 -25.62 -5.47
C ALA A 617 17.04 -25.35 -4.42
N MET A 618 15.93 -24.67 -4.77
CA MET A 618 14.86 -24.29 -3.84
C MET A 618 13.85 -25.41 -3.63
N ASN A 619 13.83 -26.02 -2.45
CA ASN A 619 12.79 -26.97 -2.06
C ASN A 619 11.60 -26.23 -1.46
N ILE A 620 10.65 -25.83 -2.29
CA ILE A 620 9.48 -25.06 -1.85
C ILE A 620 8.59 -25.83 -0.88
N SER A 621 8.66 -27.18 -0.84
CA SER A 621 7.83 -27.99 0.07
C SER A 621 8.16 -27.76 1.56
N LEU A 622 9.36 -27.27 1.86
CA LEU A 622 9.79 -26.97 3.23
C LEU A 622 8.98 -25.87 3.92
N CYS A 623 8.31 -25.00 3.15
CA CYS A 623 7.41 -24.01 3.75
C CYS A 623 6.18 -24.66 4.41
N MET A 624 5.81 -25.87 4.00
CA MET A 624 4.67 -26.59 4.58
C MET A 624 4.94 -27.03 6.02
N ASP A 625 6.21 -27.30 6.37
CA ASP A 625 6.62 -27.64 7.74
C ASP A 625 6.35 -26.47 8.72
N TYR A 626 6.45 -25.23 8.22
CA TYR A 626 6.13 -24.03 9.00
C TYR A 626 4.66 -23.98 9.43
N TYR A 627 3.74 -24.38 8.54
CA TYR A 627 2.31 -24.38 8.82
C TYR A 627 1.85 -25.65 9.57
N GLY A 628 2.60 -26.74 9.47
CA GLY A 628 2.36 -28.02 10.17
C GLY A 628 1.23 -28.86 9.59
N ASP A 629 0.43 -28.35 8.67
CA ASP A 629 -0.65 -29.09 8.01
C ASP A 629 -0.96 -28.50 6.62
N THR A 630 -1.19 -29.38 5.64
CA THR A 630 -1.54 -29.01 4.27
C THR A 630 -2.92 -28.33 4.14
N SER A 631 -3.76 -28.43 5.18
CA SER A 631 -5.03 -27.70 5.23
C SER A 631 -4.85 -26.21 5.50
N LEU A 632 -3.67 -25.75 5.98
CA LEU A 632 -3.37 -24.37 6.34
C LEU A 632 -2.60 -23.59 5.27
N ALA A 633 -1.95 -24.30 4.38
CA ALA A 633 -1.28 -23.72 3.23
C ALA A 633 -1.24 -24.73 2.07
N GLN A 634 -1.06 -24.22 0.87
CA GLN A 634 -0.91 -25.03 -0.35
C GLN A 634 0.28 -24.53 -1.15
N LEU A 635 1.01 -25.44 -1.79
CA LEU A 635 2.05 -25.07 -2.75
C LEU A 635 1.43 -24.51 -4.01
N ILE A 636 2.10 -23.53 -4.61
CA ILE A 636 1.70 -22.95 -5.89
C ILE A 636 2.87 -22.98 -6.88
N TYR A 637 2.56 -23.09 -8.16
CA TYR A 637 3.54 -23.33 -9.20
C TYR A 637 3.52 -22.29 -10.32
N ARG A 638 2.63 -21.29 -10.20
CA ARG A 638 2.60 -20.09 -11.06
C ARG A 638 2.44 -18.84 -10.20
N PRO A 639 3.02 -17.70 -10.58
CA PRO A 639 2.99 -16.47 -9.80
C PRO A 639 1.64 -15.75 -9.90
N MET A 640 0.62 -16.38 -9.37
CA MET A 640 -0.76 -15.90 -9.28
C MET A 640 -1.47 -16.63 -8.13
N SER A 641 -2.46 -15.99 -7.49
CA SER A 641 -3.28 -16.65 -6.48
C SER A 641 -4.08 -17.83 -7.05
N LEU A 642 -4.11 -18.97 -6.36
CA LEU A 642 -4.94 -20.14 -6.73
C LEU A 642 -6.42 -19.81 -6.84
N ASN A 643 -6.88 -18.75 -6.14
CA ASN A 643 -8.29 -18.34 -6.15
C ASN A 643 -8.61 -17.41 -7.32
N ASN A 644 -7.60 -16.98 -8.07
CA ASN A 644 -7.85 -16.15 -9.24
C ASN A 644 -8.43 -16.99 -10.38
N TRP A 645 -9.48 -16.48 -11.00
CA TRP A 645 -10.15 -17.13 -12.11
C TRP A 645 -9.25 -17.40 -13.34
N ALA A 646 -8.09 -16.73 -13.43
CA ALA A 646 -7.10 -16.92 -14.50
C ALA A 646 -5.96 -17.86 -14.09
N TYR A 647 -5.96 -18.46 -12.90
CA TYR A 647 -4.95 -19.44 -12.52
C TYR A 647 -5.10 -20.71 -13.38
N PRO A 648 -4.02 -21.21 -14.03
CA PRO A 648 -4.12 -22.38 -14.90
C PRO A 648 -4.40 -23.67 -14.11
N GLU A 649 -5.48 -24.37 -14.47
CA GLU A 649 -5.91 -25.60 -13.79
C GLU A 649 -4.86 -26.72 -13.84
N ASP A 650 -4.12 -26.81 -14.95
CA ASP A 650 -3.07 -27.80 -15.17
C ASP A 650 -1.77 -27.48 -14.41
N ALA A 651 -1.67 -26.29 -13.81
CA ALA A 651 -0.52 -25.86 -13.00
C ALA A 651 -0.74 -26.02 -11.48
N LYS A 652 -1.73 -26.80 -11.05
CA LYS A 652 -2.04 -27.00 -9.62
C LYS A 652 -1.31 -28.18 -8.97
N THR A 653 -0.49 -28.90 -9.69
CA THR A 653 0.20 -30.09 -9.18
C THR A 653 1.73 -29.92 -9.19
N ALA A 654 2.43 -30.68 -8.38
CA ALA A 654 3.89 -30.66 -8.30
C ALA A 654 4.59 -30.95 -9.63
N ASP A 655 3.96 -31.81 -10.49
CA ASP A 655 4.51 -32.15 -11.81
C ASP A 655 4.53 -30.96 -12.77
N SER A 656 3.74 -29.92 -12.49
CA SER A 656 3.68 -28.69 -13.28
C SER A 656 4.74 -27.66 -12.88
N ALA A 657 5.53 -27.92 -11.83
CA ALA A 657 6.59 -26.99 -11.39
C ALA A 657 7.65 -26.83 -12.49
N THR A 658 7.92 -25.61 -12.91
CA THR A 658 8.96 -25.29 -13.90
C THR A 658 10.36 -25.67 -13.38
N TYR A 659 10.60 -25.43 -12.10
CA TYR A 659 11.86 -25.71 -11.43
C TYR A 659 11.68 -26.85 -10.42
N GLN A 660 12.04 -28.07 -10.83
CA GLN A 660 12.03 -29.23 -9.95
C GLN A 660 13.24 -29.15 -9.00
N PHE A 661 13.01 -29.35 -7.73
CA PHE A 661 14.09 -29.36 -6.73
C PHE A 661 15.07 -30.52 -6.98
N ASP A 662 16.34 -30.21 -7.07
CA ASP A 662 17.44 -31.17 -7.18
C ASP A 662 18.33 -31.14 -5.92
N GLU A 663 18.07 -32.05 -5.00
CA GLU A 663 18.82 -32.16 -3.75
C GLU A 663 20.32 -32.44 -3.95
N SER A 664 20.68 -33.08 -5.06
CA SER A 664 22.08 -33.36 -5.40
C SER A 664 22.87 -32.13 -5.83
N GLY A 665 22.17 -31.06 -6.21
CA GLY A 665 22.74 -29.85 -6.80
C GLY A 665 23.33 -30.01 -8.19
N LYS A 666 23.20 -31.22 -8.80
CA LYS A 666 23.83 -31.50 -10.11
C LYS A 666 23.26 -30.64 -11.23
N THR A 667 21.97 -30.36 -11.20
CA THR A 667 21.32 -29.45 -12.18
C THR A 667 21.89 -28.04 -12.05
N SER A 668 22.01 -27.52 -10.83
CA SER A 668 22.62 -26.22 -10.54
C SER A 668 24.08 -26.14 -10.95
N GLU A 669 24.85 -27.21 -10.69
CA GLU A 669 26.25 -27.31 -11.12
C GLU A 669 26.39 -27.26 -12.64
N ASN A 670 25.57 -28.03 -13.36
CA ASN A 670 25.62 -28.07 -14.81
C ASN A 670 25.27 -26.69 -15.42
N LEU A 671 24.23 -26.05 -14.94
CA LEU A 671 23.85 -24.71 -15.38
C LEU A 671 24.93 -23.66 -15.10
N ALA A 672 25.62 -23.76 -13.95
CA ALA A 672 26.75 -22.88 -13.64
C ALA A 672 27.95 -23.11 -14.59
N ILE A 673 28.24 -24.37 -14.93
CA ILE A 673 29.27 -24.73 -15.89
C ILE A 673 28.93 -24.23 -17.29
N GLU A 674 27.67 -24.42 -17.73
CA GLU A 674 27.16 -23.89 -19.01
C GLU A 674 27.21 -22.36 -19.07
N ALA A 675 27.02 -21.69 -17.95
CA ALA A 675 27.18 -20.24 -17.81
C ALA A 675 28.66 -19.78 -17.76
N GLY A 676 29.61 -20.71 -17.90
CA GLY A 676 31.04 -20.42 -17.96
C GLY A 676 31.77 -20.40 -16.63
N TYR A 677 31.14 -20.81 -15.51
CA TYR A 677 31.77 -20.92 -14.19
C TYR A 677 32.42 -22.30 -14.02
N THR A 678 33.45 -22.55 -14.82
CA THR A 678 34.08 -23.88 -14.93
C THR A 678 35.22 -24.13 -13.96
N ASP A 679 35.85 -23.07 -13.45
CA ASP A 679 37.01 -23.17 -12.52
C ASP A 679 36.52 -23.17 -11.05
N LEU A 680 36.79 -24.25 -10.34
CA LEU A 680 36.58 -24.32 -8.89
C LEU A 680 37.80 -23.73 -8.19
N GLY A 681 37.63 -22.55 -7.57
CA GLY A 681 38.70 -21.88 -6.84
C GLY A 681 39.21 -22.69 -5.64
N THR A 682 40.37 -22.29 -5.13
CA THR A 682 40.97 -22.90 -3.92
C THR A 682 40.10 -22.73 -2.66
N ASP A 683 39.20 -21.77 -2.69
CA ASP A 683 38.18 -21.51 -1.66
C ASP A 683 36.87 -22.31 -1.87
N GLY A 684 36.86 -23.22 -2.87
CA GLY A 684 35.68 -24.01 -3.18
C GLY A 684 34.59 -23.26 -3.96
N VAL A 685 34.81 -22.00 -4.35
CA VAL A 685 33.81 -21.20 -5.08
C VAL A 685 34.13 -21.20 -6.58
N ARG A 686 33.09 -21.49 -7.40
CA ARG A 686 33.23 -21.46 -8.85
C ARG A 686 33.43 -20.03 -9.37
N LYS A 687 34.32 -19.89 -10.35
CA LYS A 687 34.57 -18.64 -11.04
C LYS A 687 34.61 -18.85 -12.57
N ASN A 688 34.31 -17.79 -13.26
CA ASN A 688 34.44 -17.75 -14.73
C ASN A 688 35.87 -17.40 -15.18
N SER A 689 36.10 -17.34 -16.48
CA SER A 689 37.44 -17.03 -17.05
C SER A 689 38.00 -15.66 -16.67
N ARG A 690 37.16 -14.76 -16.12
CA ARG A 690 37.58 -13.43 -15.65
C ARG A 690 37.81 -13.37 -14.15
N GLY A 691 37.49 -14.44 -13.42
CA GLY A 691 37.63 -14.50 -11.96
C GLY A 691 36.36 -14.06 -11.20
N ASP A 692 35.23 -13.77 -11.88
CA ASP A 692 33.97 -13.49 -11.20
C ASP A 692 33.47 -14.76 -10.51
N LYS A 693 33.08 -14.65 -9.24
CA LYS A 693 32.65 -15.77 -8.38
C LYS A 693 31.14 -15.85 -8.26
N LEU A 694 30.62 -17.04 -8.08
CA LEU A 694 29.22 -17.30 -7.75
C LEU A 694 28.96 -17.03 -6.26
N LYS A 695 28.82 -15.77 -5.91
CA LYS A 695 28.60 -15.30 -4.54
C LYS A 695 27.37 -14.43 -4.46
N PHE A 696 26.37 -14.85 -3.66
CA PHE A 696 25.09 -14.14 -3.55
C PHE A 696 24.56 -14.13 -2.12
N THR A 697 23.75 -13.11 -1.84
CA THR A 697 23.02 -12.98 -0.57
C THR A 697 21.54 -13.28 -0.77
N PHE A 698 21.00 -14.20 0.01
CA PHE A 698 19.58 -14.51 0.09
C PHE A 698 19.00 -13.78 1.30
N THR A 699 18.02 -12.91 1.07
CA THR A 699 17.50 -12.00 2.09
C THR A 699 16.04 -12.32 2.43
N ILE A 700 15.76 -12.49 3.73
CA ILE A 700 14.41 -12.59 4.26
C ILE A 700 14.02 -11.25 4.85
N ALA A 701 12.85 -10.73 4.47
CA ALA A 701 12.35 -9.48 5.02
C ALA A 701 11.96 -9.66 6.49
N GLY A 702 12.44 -8.77 7.37
CA GLY A 702 12.19 -8.78 8.80
C GLY A 702 13.44 -9.10 9.62
N GLU A 703 13.27 -9.19 10.92
CA GLU A 703 14.36 -9.40 11.89
C GLU A 703 14.45 -10.86 12.37
N SER A 704 13.45 -11.70 12.06
CA SER A 704 13.32 -13.05 12.58
C SER A 704 13.48 -14.11 11.49
N THR A 705 14.07 -15.22 11.90
CA THR A 705 14.11 -16.48 11.11
C THR A 705 12.80 -17.26 11.18
N ASP A 706 11.82 -16.82 11.99
CA ASP A 706 10.46 -17.39 12.03
C ASP A 706 9.68 -16.95 10.77
N HIS A 707 10.08 -17.52 9.63
CA HIS A 707 9.54 -17.19 8.33
C HIS A 707 9.42 -18.45 7.45
N PRO A 708 8.30 -18.69 6.76
CA PRO A 708 8.08 -19.92 5.98
C PRO A 708 9.14 -20.17 4.89
N ALA A 709 9.77 -19.13 4.35
CA ALA A 709 10.82 -19.28 3.35
C ALA A 709 12.22 -19.51 3.94
N TYR A 710 12.40 -19.42 5.26
CA TYR A 710 13.74 -19.55 5.84
C TYR A 710 14.35 -20.92 5.57
N ALA A 711 13.61 -22.01 5.83
CA ALA A 711 14.06 -23.37 5.58
C ALA A 711 14.36 -23.63 4.09
N ILE A 712 13.56 -23.02 3.19
CA ILE A 712 13.79 -23.11 1.74
C ILE A 712 15.13 -22.50 1.37
N MET A 713 15.41 -21.27 1.83
CA MET A 713 16.64 -20.55 1.51
C MET A 713 17.88 -21.19 2.14
N GLN A 714 17.78 -21.68 3.36
CA GLN A 714 18.88 -22.41 4.01
C GLN A 714 19.22 -23.71 3.27
N LYS A 715 18.20 -24.52 2.92
CA LYS A 715 18.44 -25.74 2.14
C LYS A 715 19.04 -25.43 0.76
N ALA A 716 18.58 -24.38 0.12
CA ALA A 716 19.14 -23.95 -1.16
C ALA A 716 20.59 -23.49 -1.04
N ALA A 717 20.93 -22.75 0.02
CA ALA A 717 22.31 -22.35 0.30
C ALA A 717 23.20 -23.60 0.52
N ASP A 718 22.76 -24.59 1.29
CA ASP A 718 23.50 -25.84 1.51
C ASP A 718 23.76 -26.58 0.18
N VAL A 719 22.72 -26.73 -0.65
CA VAL A 719 22.83 -27.39 -1.96
C VAL A 719 23.78 -26.63 -2.88
N LEU A 720 23.61 -25.33 -3.03
CA LEU A 720 24.41 -24.47 -3.92
C LEU A 720 25.88 -24.40 -3.44
N ASN A 721 26.12 -24.25 -2.16
CA ASN A 721 27.47 -24.20 -1.59
C ASN A 721 28.19 -25.54 -1.80
N SER A 722 27.48 -26.68 -1.77
CA SER A 722 28.08 -27.99 -2.04
C SER A 722 28.60 -28.16 -3.48
N VAL A 723 28.11 -27.35 -4.43
CA VAL A 723 28.45 -27.42 -5.86
C VAL A 723 29.22 -26.19 -6.37
N GLY A 724 29.75 -25.40 -5.42
CA GLY A 724 30.70 -24.32 -5.73
C GLY A 724 30.10 -22.92 -5.81
N PHE A 725 28.95 -22.67 -5.18
CA PHE A 725 28.48 -21.31 -4.88
C PHE A 725 28.96 -20.88 -3.49
N ASP A 726 28.83 -19.61 -3.18
CA ASP A 726 29.02 -19.00 -1.86
C ASP A 726 27.76 -18.18 -1.55
N ILE A 727 26.79 -18.85 -0.90
CA ILE A 727 25.49 -18.27 -0.58
C ILE A 727 25.44 -17.97 0.90
N THR A 728 25.07 -16.74 1.23
CA THR A 728 24.79 -16.29 2.60
C THR A 728 23.29 -16.01 2.72
N VAL A 729 22.63 -16.61 3.73
CA VAL A 729 21.23 -16.33 4.09
C VAL A 729 21.23 -15.33 5.23
N THR A 730 20.45 -14.24 5.11
CA THR A 730 20.35 -13.18 6.12
C THR A 730 18.92 -12.71 6.28
N THR A 731 18.61 -12.15 7.45
CA THR A 731 17.40 -11.39 7.70
C THR A 731 17.73 -9.90 7.60
N ASP A 732 16.78 -9.07 7.16
CA ASP A 732 16.98 -7.62 7.03
C ASP A 732 15.66 -6.89 7.22
N SER A 733 15.55 -6.10 8.28
CA SER A 733 14.38 -5.26 8.58
C SER A 733 14.13 -4.18 7.50
N ASN A 734 15.17 -3.79 6.77
CA ASN A 734 15.10 -2.83 5.65
C ASN A 734 14.93 -3.51 4.27
N ALA A 735 14.70 -4.82 4.24
CA ALA A 735 14.63 -5.56 2.98
C ALA A 735 13.60 -4.99 2.00
N LEU A 736 12.40 -4.63 2.43
CA LEU A 736 11.36 -4.07 1.56
C LEU A 736 11.77 -2.73 0.93
N LYS A 737 12.49 -1.89 1.67
CA LYS A 737 13.03 -0.64 1.15
C LYS A 737 14.15 -0.88 0.14
N LYS A 738 15.04 -1.82 0.43
CA LYS A 738 16.10 -2.24 -0.50
C LYS A 738 15.51 -2.89 -1.74
N LEU A 739 14.44 -3.67 -1.58
CA LEU A 739 13.68 -4.25 -2.69
C LEU A 739 13.11 -3.16 -3.59
N ALA A 740 12.42 -2.16 -3.04
CA ALA A 740 11.85 -1.05 -3.81
C ALA A 740 12.89 -0.27 -4.63
N SER A 741 14.14 -0.24 -4.21
CA SER A 741 15.24 0.37 -4.94
C SER A 741 16.00 -0.58 -5.88
N GLY A 742 15.61 -1.88 -5.96
CA GLY A 742 16.34 -2.91 -6.72
C GLY A 742 17.65 -3.31 -6.06
N GLY A 743 17.77 -3.12 -4.74
CA GLY A 743 19.01 -3.35 -3.98
C GLY A 743 19.29 -4.82 -3.63
N LEU A 744 18.29 -5.70 -3.63
CA LEU A 744 18.42 -7.11 -3.28
C LEU A 744 18.83 -7.97 -4.47
N GLU A 745 19.48 -9.10 -4.20
CA GLU A 745 19.86 -10.12 -5.20
C GLU A 745 18.83 -11.23 -5.27
N VAL A 746 18.58 -11.91 -4.14
CA VAL A 746 17.54 -12.93 -3.96
C VAL A 746 16.80 -12.60 -2.67
N TRP A 747 15.48 -12.66 -2.67
CA TRP A 747 14.68 -12.31 -1.49
C TRP A 747 13.44 -13.17 -1.36
N ALA A 748 12.91 -13.30 -0.15
CA ALA A 748 11.60 -13.85 0.11
C ALA A 748 10.62 -12.73 0.46
N ALA A 749 9.44 -12.76 -0.14
CA ALA A 749 8.36 -11.81 0.13
C ALA A 749 6.99 -12.45 -0.18
N ALA A 750 5.92 -11.68 -0.05
CA ALA A 750 4.58 -12.09 -0.43
C ALA A 750 3.87 -10.97 -1.20
N TRP A 751 3.03 -11.37 -2.15
CA TRP A 751 2.11 -10.48 -2.85
C TRP A 751 0.74 -10.49 -2.19
N SER A 752 0.07 -9.36 -2.21
CA SER A 752 -1.39 -9.28 -2.06
C SER A 752 -2.00 -9.22 -3.45
N SER A 753 -2.97 -10.08 -3.75
CA SER A 753 -3.60 -10.16 -5.07
C SER A 753 -4.95 -9.46 -5.09
N THR A 754 -5.33 -8.94 -6.25
CA THR A 754 -6.65 -8.38 -6.53
C THR A 754 -7.52 -9.40 -7.27
N ILE A 755 -8.82 -9.13 -7.38
CA ILE A 755 -9.77 -9.98 -8.11
C ILE A 755 -9.41 -10.04 -9.59
N ASP A 756 -9.06 -8.90 -10.18
CA ASP A 756 -8.60 -8.85 -11.58
C ASP A 756 -7.14 -9.30 -11.68
N PRO A 757 -6.81 -10.24 -12.59
CA PRO A 757 -5.47 -10.80 -12.76
C PRO A 757 -4.50 -9.90 -13.52
N ASP A 758 -4.72 -8.59 -13.56
CA ASP A 758 -3.86 -7.66 -14.29
C ASP A 758 -2.41 -7.71 -13.81
N MET A 759 -1.52 -8.10 -14.71
CA MET A 759 -0.09 -8.27 -14.42
C MET A 759 0.75 -7.02 -14.75
N TYR A 760 0.13 -5.90 -15.17
CA TYR A 760 0.86 -4.72 -15.64
C TYR A 760 1.77 -4.11 -14.59
N GLN A 761 1.24 -3.89 -13.39
CA GLN A 761 1.99 -3.20 -12.34
C GLN A 761 3.28 -3.92 -11.98
N VAL A 762 3.24 -5.25 -11.93
CA VAL A 762 4.37 -6.07 -11.47
C VAL A 762 5.34 -6.40 -12.61
N TYR A 763 4.81 -6.77 -13.79
CA TYR A 763 5.64 -7.41 -14.83
C TYR A 763 5.75 -6.65 -16.14
N HIS A 764 5.01 -5.54 -16.36
CA HIS A 764 5.14 -4.80 -17.61
C HIS A 764 6.42 -3.94 -17.60
N LYS A 765 7.17 -3.97 -18.69
CA LYS A 765 8.44 -3.23 -18.84
C LYS A 765 8.34 -1.73 -18.61
N ASP A 766 7.19 -1.11 -18.93
CA ASP A 766 6.92 0.32 -18.79
C ASP A 766 6.16 0.66 -17.51
N SER A 767 6.00 -0.28 -16.58
CA SER A 767 5.40 0.02 -15.29
C SER A 767 6.24 1.04 -14.51
N SER A 768 5.58 2.07 -13.98
CA SER A 768 6.24 3.05 -13.10
C SER A 768 6.46 2.53 -11.68
N ALA A 769 5.91 1.36 -11.33
CA ALA A 769 6.11 0.73 -10.05
C ALA A 769 7.57 0.27 -9.87
N SER A 770 8.00 0.09 -8.63
CA SER A 770 9.33 -0.42 -8.29
C SER A 770 9.62 -1.84 -8.83
N SER A 771 8.59 -2.55 -9.30
CA SER A 771 8.68 -3.91 -9.83
C SER A 771 9.71 -4.08 -10.95
N THR A 772 9.82 -3.11 -11.88
CA THR A 772 10.82 -3.16 -12.95
C THR A 772 12.26 -3.11 -12.40
N LYS A 773 12.47 -2.43 -11.28
CA LYS A 773 13.77 -2.40 -10.57
C LYS A 773 13.98 -3.68 -9.77
N ASN A 774 12.93 -4.22 -9.15
CA ASN A 774 12.99 -5.46 -8.38
C ASN A 774 13.44 -6.63 -9.25
N TRP A 775 12.82 -6.76 -10.42
CA TRP A 775 13.15 -7.83 -11.37
C TRP A 775 14.39 -7.54 -12.21
N GLY A 776 14.88 -6.28 -12.20
CA GLY A 776 16.02 -5.86 -13.01
C GLY A 776 15.70 -5.62 -14.49
N TYR A 777 14.43 -5.46 -14.85
CA TYR A 777 14.00 -5.25 -16.24
C TYR A 777 14.60 -3.96 -16.83
N ASN A 778 14.70 -2.90 -16.06
CA ASN A 778 15.30 -1.64 -16.45
C ASN A 778 16.78 -1.81 -16.87
N VAL A 779 17.47 -2.81 -16.33
CA VAL A 779 18.86 -3.12 -16.69
C VAL A 779 18.94 -3.98 -17.94
N ILE A 780 18.08 -5.01 -18.07
CA ILE A 780 18.05 -5.89 -19.23
C ILE A 780 17.53 -5.13 -20.45
N TYR A 781 16.53 -4.27 -20.29
CA TYR A 781 15.86 -3.61 -21.39
C TYR A 781 16.62 -2.43 -21.96
N ASP A 782 17.37 -1.69 -21.15
CA ASP A 782 18.19 -0.56 -21.60
C ASP A 782 19.58 -1.02 -22.05
N GLU A 783 19.76 -1.17 -23.34
CA GLU A 783 21.05 -1.56 -23.94
C GLU A 783 22.20 -0.59 -23.60
N THR A 784 21.88 0.69 -23.32
CA THR A 784 22.91 1.68 -22.95
C THR A 784 23.40 1.47 -21.53
N LEU A 785 22.50 1.08 -20.62
CA LEU A 785 22.86 0.69 -19.26
C LEU A 785 23.64 -0.64 -19.29
N TRP A 786 23.22 -1.54 -20.14
CA TRP A 786 23.83 -2.85 -20.31
C TRP A 786 25.23 -2.76 -20.90
N SER A 787 25.46 -1.92 -21.93
CA SER A 787 26.76 -1.69 -22.54
C SER A 787 27.68 -0.83 -21.68
N LYS A 788 27.14 0.07 -20.86
CA LYS A 788 27.91 0.97 -19.96
C LYS A 788 28.18 0.36 -18.60
N ASN A 789 27.30 -0.50 -18.10
CA ASN A 789 27.50 -1.18 -16.85
C ASN A 789 28.37 -2.43 -17.02
N LYS A 790 29.14 -2.72 -16.00
CA LYS A 790 29.91 -3.95 -15.80
C LYS A 790 29.13 -5.26 -16.05
N ILE A 791 27.86 -5.22 -16.42
CA ILE A 791 27.02 -6.35 -16.82
C ILE A 791 27.55 -6.97 -18.12
N THR A 792 27.95 -6.15 -19.12
CA THR A 792 28.64 -6.67 -20.32
C THR A 792 29.95 -7.34 -19.93
N ASN A 793 30.57 -6.91 -18.87
CA ASN A 793 31.73 -7.58 -18.32
C ASN A 793 31.39 -8.87 -17.56
N LYS A 794 30.15 -9.09 -17.16
CA LYS A 794 29.67 -10.33 -16.53
C LYS A 794 29.13 -11.36 -17.52
N MET A 795 29.00 -10.99 -18.82
CA MET A 795 28.60 -11.87 -19.92
C MET A 795 29.69 -11.93 -20.99
N PRO A 796 30.70 -12.74 -20.75
CA PRO A 796 31.93 -12.69 -21.57
C PRO A 796 31.81 -13.44 -22.91
N THR A 797 30.71 -14.12 -23.19
CA THR A 797 30.60 -14.97 -24.39
C THR A 797 29.46 -14.54 -25.30
N ASP A 798 29.54 -14.94 -26.58
CA ASP A 798 28.46 -14.72 -27.53
C ASP A 798 27.18 -15.45 -27.12
N GLU A 799 27.30 -16.59 -26.44
CA GLU A 799 26.17 -17.34 -25.89
C GLU A 799 25.45 -16.55 -24.80
N ALA A 800 26.18 -15.95 -23.86
CA ALA A 800 25.59 -15.12 -22.80
C ALA A 800 24.86 -13.89 -23.37
N TYR A 801 25.38 -13.32 -24.46
CA TYR A 801 24.72 -12.24 -25.19
C TYR A 801 23.46 -12.71 -25.95
N ALA A 802 23.47 -13.94 -26.45
CA ALA A 802 22.28 -14.55 -27.07
C ALA A 802 21.15 -14.77 -26.04
N GLU A 803 21.52 -15.26 -24.85
CA GLU A 803 20.56 -15.40 -23.72
C GLU A 803 19.96 -14.06 -23.31
N TYR A 804 20.76 -13.01 -23.20
CA TYR A 804 20.29 -11.67 -22.93
C TYR A 804 19.26 -11.16 -23.96
N LYS A 805 19.53 -11.35 -25.25
CA LYS A 805 18.60 -10.97 -26.34
C LYS A 805 17.32 -11.76 -26.25
N TYR A 806 17.41 -13.03 -25.88
CA TYR A 806 16.26 -13.89 -25.66
C TYR A 806 15.40 -13.37 -24.49
N GLU A 807 16.00 -13.06 -23.33
CA GLU A 807 15.29 -12.48 -22.19
C GLU A 807 14.60 -11.15 -22.55
N LYS A 808 15.28 -10.26 -23.25
CA LYS A 808 14.70 -9.01 -23.73
C LYS A 808 13.46 -9.28 -24.60
N SER A 809 13.52 -10.26 -25.51
CA SER A 809 12.38 -10.64 -26.35
C SER A 809 11.22 -11.23 -25.56
N ILE A 810 11.50 -11.97 -24.47
CA ILE A 810 10.47 -12.47 -23.55
C ILE A 810 9.80 -11.32 -22.82
N ILE A 811 10.55 -10.35 -22.27
CA ILE A 811 10.00 -9.17 -21.60
C ILE A 811 9.11 -8.36 -22.55
N GLU A 812 9.49 -8.20 -23.82
CA GLU A 812 8.69 -7.55 -24.86
C GLU A 812 7.40 -8.32 -25.14
N SER A 813 7.49 -9.65 -25.29
CA SER A 813 6.35 -10.52 -25.54
C SER A 813 5.39 -10.53 -24.35
N LEU A 814 5.92 -10.66 -23.13
CA LEU A 814 5.16 -10.57 -21.87
C LEU A 814 4.40 -9.25 -21.78
N SER A 815 5.09 -8.12 -21.99
CA SER A 815 4.48 -6.80 -21.95
C SER A 815 3.38 -6.64 -23.01
N THR A 816 3.59 -7.16 -24.20
CA THR A 816 2.59 -7.17 -25.28
C THR A 816 1.35 -7.99 -24.90
N GLN A 817 1.54 -9.18 -24.33
CA GLN A 817 0.42 -10.03 -23.89
C GLN A 817 -0.33 -9.41 -22.70
N ILE A 818 0.37 -8.79 -21.76
CA ILE A 818 -0.27 -8.06 -20.64
C ILE A 818 -1.21 -6.98 -21.21
N MET A 819 -0.73 -6.15 -22.16
CA MET A 819 -1.57 -5.12 -22.78
C MET A 819 -2.76 -5.72 -23.53
N ARG A 820 -2.58 -6.85 -24.20
CA ARG A 820 -3.67 -7.58 -24.85
C ARG A 820 -4.70 -8.08 -23.83
N GLY A 821 -4.27 -8.60 -22.68
CA GLY A 821 -5.16 -9.02 -21.57
C GLY A 821 -5.97 -7.85 -21.01
N ARG A 822 -5.37 -6.68 -20.90
CA ARG A 822 -6.02 -5.44 -20.42
C ARG A 822 -7.07 -4.88 -21.39
N THR A 823 -6.98 -5.20 -22.66
CA THR A 823 -7.90 -4.69 -23.70
C THR A 823 -8.88 -5.76 -24.22
N THR A 824 -8.93 -6.93 -23.60
CA THR A 824 -9.82 -8.04 -23.97
C THR A 824 -10.93 -8.18 -22.94
N THR A 825 -12.21 -8.18 -23.38
CA THR A 825 -13.37 -8.27 -22.48
C THR A 825 -13.73 -9.69 -22.07
N LYS A 826 -13.49 -10.69 -22.96
CA LYS A 826 -13.85 -12.08 -22.69
C LYS A 826 -12.92 -12.70 -21.65
N GLN A 827 -13.47 -13.03 -20.48
CA GLN A 827 -12.73 -13.61 -19.35
C GLN A 827 -11.96 -14.87 -19.72
N THR A 828 -12.55 -15.78 -20.51
CA THR A 828 -11.85 -17.01 -20.95
C THR A 828 -10.65 -16.74 -21.87
N ILE A 829 -10.74 -15.71 -22.71
CA ILE A 829 -9.61 -15.31 -23.58
C ILE A 829 -8.55 -14.62 -22.72
N ARG A 830 -8.95 -13.77 -21.77
CA ARG A 830 -8.03 -13.14 -20.82
C ARG A 830 -7.27 -14.20 -20.01
N ALA A 831 -7.96 -15.22 -19.51
CA ALA A 831 -7.33 -16.33 -18.78
C ALA A 831 -6.22 -16.99 -19.62
N SER A 832 -6.50 -17.34 -20.89
CA SER A 832 -5.50 -17.92 -21.78
C SER A 832 -4.31 -16.99 -22.06
N ILE A 833 -4.55 -15.68 -22.15
CA ILE A 833 -3.48 -14.68 -22.32
C ILE A 833 -2.61 -14.64 -21.06
N TYR A 834 -3.21 -14.56 -19.89
CA TYR A 834 -2.46 -14.49 -18.62
C TYR A 834 -1.72 -15.81 -18.34
N ASN A 835 -2.27 -16.97 -18.73
CA ASN A 835 -1.51 -18.23 -18.62
C ASN A 835 -0.20 -18.15 -19.41
N THR A 836 -0.23 -17.62 -20.65
CA THR A 836 0.99 -17.37 -21.43
C THR A 836 1.93 -16.38 -20.73
N CYS A 837 1.38 -15.33 -20.12
CA CYS A 837 2.19 -14.37 -19.34
C CYS A 837 2.89 -15.04 -18.15
N LEU A 838 2.18 -15.93 -17.44
CA LEU A 838 2.75 -16.66 -16.29
C LEU A 838 3.91 -17.57 -16.72
N ASP A 839 3.80 -18.23 -17.88
CA ASP A 839 4.89 -19.04 -18.43
C ASP A 839 6.10 -18.16 -18.75
N TYR A 840 5.91 -16.98 -19.35
CA TYR A 840 7.01 -16.04 -19.60
C TYR A 840 7.71 -15.57 -18.31
N VAL A 841 6.95 -15.34 -17.25
CA VAL A 841 7.56 -14.98 -15.94
C VAL A 841 8.42 -16.14 -15.42
N MET A 842 7.93 -17.37 -15.55
CA MET A 842 8.71 -18.55 -15.16
C MET A 842 9.97 -18.70 -16.02
N ASP A 843 9.88 -18.47 -17.34
CA ASP A 843 11.04 -18.54 -18.26
C ASP A 843 12.13 -17.53 -17.90
N LEU A 844 11.76 -16.34 -17.44
CA LEU A 844 12.70 -15.31 -17.00
C LEU A 844 13.43 -15.67 -15.71
N ALA A 845 12.95 -16.66 -14.95
CA ALA A 845 13.51 -17.05 -13.66
C ALA A 845 13.73 -15.88 -12.68
N VAL A 846 12.78 -14.96 -12.62
CA VAL A 846 12.81 -13.80 -11.70
C VAL A 846 11.95 -13.99 -10.49
N GLU A 847 10.97 -14.91 -10.54
CA GLU A 847 10.06 -15.22 -9.44
C GLU A 847 9.82 -16.72 -9.36
N LEU A 848 9.99 -17.27 -8.17
CA LEU A 848 9.60 -18.63 -7.82
C LEU A 848 8.42 -18.56 -6.85
N PRO A 849 7.18 -18.85 -7.28
CA PRO A 849 6.05 -18.95 -6.38
C PRO A 849 6.26 -20.13 -5.41
N THR A 850 5.81 -19.98 -4.19
CA THR A 850 6.08 -20.97 -3.13
C THR A 850 4.82 -21.53 -2.52
N TYR A 851 4.02 -20.70 -1.84
CA TYR A 851 2.83 -21.15 -1.14
C TYR A 851 1.73 -20.10 -1.14
N GLN A 852 0.51 -20.56 -0.94
CA GLN A 852 -0.64 -19.76 -0.58
C GLN A 852 -1.19 -20.26 0.75
N ARG A 853 -1.25 -19.37 1.75
CA ARG A 853 -1.74 -19.70 3.09
C ARG A 853 -3.25 -19.50 3.21
N LYS A 854 -3.83 -20.07 4.29
CA LYS A 854 -5.17 -19.69 4.71
C LYS A 854 -5.14 -18.59 5.75
N ASN A 855 -6.16 -17.77 5.74
CA ASN A 855 -6.53 -16.91 6.85
C ASN A 855 -7.29 -17.76 7.87
N MET A 856 -7.03 -17.53 9.15
CA MET A 856 -7.74 -18.17 10.25
C MET A 856 -8.50 -17.10 11.01
N PHE A 857 -9.79 -17.28 11.16
CA PHE A 857 -10.65 -16.39 11.93
C PHE A 857 -11.12 -17.12 13.18
N VAL A 858 -10.79 -16.58 14.35
CA VAL A 858 -11.15 -17.17 15.66
C VAL A 858 -12.16 -16.28 16.35
N TYR A 859 -13.17 -16.87 16.99
CA TYR A 859 -14.25 -16.13 17.63
C TYR A 859 -14.82 -16.83 18.86
N ASP A 860 -15.35 -16.04 19.80
CA ASP A 860 -16.02 -16.49 21.00
C ASP A 860 -17.51 -16.78 20.70
N LYS A 861 -17.87 -18.08 20.69
CA LYS A 861 -19.23 -18.57 20.44
C LYS A 861 -20.17 -18.34 21.62
N THR A 862 -19.64 -18.01 22.79
CA THR A 862 -20.46 -17.64 23.94
C THR A 862 -20.90 -16.18 23.86
N TYR A 863 -20.23 -15.39 23.01
CA TYR A 863 -20.47 -13.97 22.84
C TYR A 863 -21.14 -13.64 21.51
N ILE A 864 -20.65 -14.22 20.40
CA ILE A 864 -21.16 -13.98 19.04
C ILE A 864 -22.10 -15.12 18.64
N ASP A 865 -23.25 -14.80 18.07
CA ASP A 865 -24.11 -15.78 17.41
C ASP A 865 -23.51 -16.15 16.05
N GLU A 866 -22.79 -17.28 16.00
CA GLU A 866 -22.10 -17.75 14.79
C GLU A 866 -23.03 -17.98 13.61
N SER A 867 -24.34 -18.22 13.84
CA SER A 867 -25.33 -18.41 12.76
C SER A 867 -25.61 -17.12 11.97
N THR A 868 -25.23 -15.96 12.51
CA THR A 868 -25.39 -14.65 11.89
C THR A 868 -24.14 -14.15 11.16
N MET A 869 -23.03 -14.88 11.28
CA MET A 869 -21.79 -14.58 10.59
C MET A 869 -21.82 -15.09 9.14
N SER A 870 -21.07 -14.41 8.28
CA SER A 870 -20.82 -14.92 6.92
C SER A 870 -19.94 -16.17 6.95
N LYS A 871 -20.09 -17.01 5.94
CA LYS A 871 -19.13 -18.07 5.68
C LYS A 871 -17.86 -17.45 5.10
N ALA A 872 -16.72 -17.69 5.73
CA ALA A 872 -15.44 -17.18 5.24
C ALA A 872 -15.09 -17.75 3.86
N SER A 873 -14.63 -16.87 2.98
CA SER A 873 -14.08 -17.19 1.66
C SER A 873 -12.85 -16.33 1.37
N ALA A 874 -12.24 -16.49 0.21
CA ALA A 874 -11.14 -15.62 -0.22
C ALA A 874 -11.54 -14.14 -0.36
N TYR A 875 -12.84 -13.88 -0.50
CA TYR A 875 -13.40 -12.56 -0.79
C TYR A 875 -14.27 -11.99 0.36
N GLU A 876 -14.62 -12.81 1.33
CA GLU A 876 -15.48 -12.40 2.45
C GLU A 876 -14.99 -12.98 3.78
N SER A 877 -14.76 -12.11 4.77
CA SER A 877 -14.47 -12.54 6.13
C SER A 877 -15.77 -12.92 6.87
N PRO A 878 -15.69 -13.68 7.98
CA PRO A 878 -16.90 -13.98 8.79
C PRO A 878 -17.66 -12.73 9.27
N LEU A 879 -16.98 -11.60 9.41
CA LEU A 879 -17.59 -10.31 9.72
C LEU A 879 -17.75 -9.38 8.50
N GLY A 880 -17.63 -9.90 7.28
CA GLY A 880 -17.73 -9.10 6.05
C GLY A 880 -19.08 -8.38 5.92
N LYS A 881 -20.16 -9.00 6.40
CA LYS A 881 -21.49 -8.40 6.54
C LYS A 881 -21.81 -8.10 8.02
N ILE A 882 -20.94 -7.31 8.65
CA ILE A 882 -20.98 -7.05 10.10
C ILE A 882 -22.33 -6.51 10.58
N TRP A 883 -23.09 -5.84 9.72
CA TRP A 883 -24.44 -5.35 10.02
C TRP A 883 -25.46 -6.47 10.30
N ASN A 884 -25.20 -7.68 9.81
CA ASN A 884 -26.04 -8.86 10.03
C ASN A 884 -25.66 -9.63 11.30
N VAL A 885 -24.49 -9.35 11.88
CA VAL A 885 -23.96 -10.08 13.04
C VAL A 885 -24.70 -9.67 14.31
N SER A 886 -25.06 -10.66 15.11
CA SER A 886 -25.67 -10.47 16.43
C SER A 886 -24.82 -11.05 17.53
N LEU A 887 -24.97 -10.50 18.72
CA LEU A 887 -24.48 -11.16 19.92
C LEU A 887 -25.44 -12.33 20.29
N LYS A 888 -24.89 -13.28 21.03
CA LYS A 888 -25.67 -14.42 21.52
C LYS A 888 -26.55 -13.97 22.69
N VAL A 889 -27.73 -13.44 22.38
CA VAL A 889 -28.75 -13.02 23.36
C VAL A 889 -29.36 -14.28 23.97
N ASN A 890 -29.16 -14.49 25.30
CA ASN A 890 -29.68 -15.63 26.06
C ASN A 890 -31.11 -15.36 26.55
#